data_8a149301f92a88b495ca9dde1e4a34f0
#
_entry.id   8a149301f92a88b495ca9dde1e4a34f0
#
_cell.length_a   1.000
_cell.length_b   1.000
_cell.length_c   1.000
_cell.angle_alpha   90.00
_cell.angle_beta   90.00
_cell.angle_gamma   90.00
#
_symmetry.space_group_name_H-M   'P 1'
#
loop_
_entity.id
_entity.type
_entity.pdbx_description
1 polymer ?
#
loop_
_entity_poly.entity_id
_entity_poly.type
_entity_poly.pdbx_seq_one_letter_code
_entity_poly.pdbx_strand_id
1 'polypeptide(L)'
;MNIAPSLAGLAAVSLAVAPDARAQEIAPRSEEPGAHADEDAHEEEEGEENVVQGTRSRRRIQDEPIRVELVTREEIEEKLLMRPGNIAMLVNEIGGIRVQVTSPALGAANIRIQGMEGRYTQLLADGLPLYGGQSPALGLLQIPPTDLGQVEVIKGAASALYGPSALGGVINLVSRRPGDEAEAEMLLNATTRGGGDLTGYLATPLGSGWSASVTGGAHRQDADDLDGDGWLDIAAHRRWTIRPRLFWRSESGASLYATVGAMTEDRTGGTRPGRTVPDGSFFPQTQATDRLDAGLAAEMPAGGIGTLHLRASHSVQDHRHLFGDVREDDRHATSFAEASVAGRSDATIWVAGAAFQRDLFRSETFPAFDFSYRAPALFGQIEHDLRPNLTLAASARVDFHSEYGTQFSPRLSALYKPGFWTIRASAGRGFYAPTPFVDEIEAAGLSRLEPLSGIEAETARNASLDIGYARGPFEGSVTVFASTIEGAARLETVSPTRVRLVNADGPTRIAGSELLLRYRRDGFTVTGSYVFVDASELGEGAGAPRRQVPLVPRHSAGLVAMWEEHGRGRIGLEVYRTGRQPLEDNPYRTESRPYSHVGLLGEIVLGKVSLFANAENILNVRQTRDDPLLLPARAPDGRWTVDVWAPTEGFVLNGGLRLRFGGH
;
A
#
# COMPACT_ATOMS: atom_id res chain seq x y z
N MET A 1 -35.64 -14.66 -8.42
CA MET A 1 -36.56 -13.50 -8.42
C MET A 1 -35.67 -12.28 -8.57
N ASN A 2 -35.54 -11.81 -9.83
CA ASN A 2 -34.58 -10.74 -10.20
C ASN A 2 -35.01 -9.40 -9.63
N ILE A 3 -34.14 -8.78 -8.86
CA ILE A 3 -34.19 -7.35 -8.57
C ILE A 3 -32.82 -6.78 -8.93
N ALA A 4 -32.74 -6.27 -10.16
CA ALA A 4 -31.65 -5.36 -10.54
C ALA A 4 -32.06 -3.94 -10.15
N PRO A 5 -31.27 -3.16 -9.43
CA PRO A 5 -31.47 -1.73 -9.34
C PRO A 5 -30.81 -1.05 -10.53
N SER A 6 -31.60 -0.48 -11.41
CA SER A 6 -31.16 0.47 -12.42
C SER A 6 -30.69 1.76 -11.75
N LEU A 7 -29.42 2.00 -11.71
CA LEU A 7 -28.80 3.29 -11.39
C LEU A 7 -28.78 4.15 -12.67
N ALA A 8 -29.90 4.79 -12.99
CA ALA A 8 -29.97 5.89 -13.95
C ALA A 8 -30.55 7.09 -13.23
N GLY A 9 -29.70 8.01 -12.83
CA GLY A 9 -30.10 9.26 -12.17
C GLY A 9 -28.88 10.12 -11.84
N LEU A 10 -28.08 10.50 -12.85
CA LEU A 10 -27.14 11.59 -12.71
C LEU A 10 -27.95 12.90 -12.72
N ALA A 11 -28.18 13.46 -11.54
CA ALA A 11 -28.69 14.82 -11.41
C ALA A 11 -27.57 15.80 -11.79
N ALA A 12 -27.75 16.46 -12.91
CA ALA A 12 -26.94 17.61 -13.31
C ALA A 12 -27.20 18.77 -12.34
N VAL A 13 -26.23 19.10 -11.49
CA VAL A 13 -26.23 20.32 -10.68
C VAL A 13 -25.73 21.45 -11.58
N SER A 14 -26.65 22.29 -12.05
CA SER A 14 -26.31 23.52 -12.75
C SER A 14 -25.82 24.57 -11.73
N LEU A 15 -24.55 24.89 -11.76
CA LEU A 15 -23.98 26.04 -11.03
C LEU A 15 -24.37 27.30 -11.78
N ALA A 16 -25.30 28.09 -11.20
CA ALA A 16 -25.59 29.43 -11.62
C ALA A 16 -24.48 30.36 -11.09
N VAL A 17 -23.71 30.92 -12.00
CA VAL A 17 -22.77 32.03 -11.73
C VAL A 17 -23.55 33.32 -11.72
N ALA A 18 -23.55 34.06 -10.61
CA ALA A 18 -24.05 35.41 -10.53
C ALA A 18 -22.92 36.44 -10.77
N PRO A 19 -23.16 37.51 -11.50
CA PRO A 19 -22.11 38.49 -11.85
C PRO A 19 -22.01 39.66 -10.91
N ASP A 20 -20.76 40.17 -10.79
CA ASP A 20 -20.31 41.54 -10.54
C ASP A 20 -20.82 42.35 -9.35
N ALA A 21 -19.89 42.65 -8.44
CA ALA A 21 -19.91 43.92 -7.71
C ALA A 21 -18.54 44.61 -7.83
N ARG A 22 -18.61 45.87 -8.24
CA ARG A 22 -17.55 46.77 -8.70
C ARG A 22 -16.49 47.10 -7.66
N ALA A 23 -15.26 47.19 -8.16
CA ALA A 23 -14.09 47.77 -7.52
C ALA A 23 -14.28 49.26 -7.15
N GLN A 24 -13.80 49.67 -5.97
CA GLN A 24 -13.40 51.03 -5.66
C GLN A 24 -11.89 51.10 -5.49
N GLU A 25 -11.30 51.93 -6.31
CA GLU A 25 -9.90 52.28 -6.43
C GLU A 25 -9.46 53.16 -5.24
N ILE A 26 -8.43 52.76 -4.48
CA ILE A 26 -7.66 53.63 -3.59
C ILE A 26 -6.18 53.41 -3.88
N ALA A 27 -5.49 54.48 -4.22
CA ALA A 27 -4.13 54.57 -4.67
C ALA A 27 -3.07 54.31 -3.57
N PRO A 28 -1.79 54.07 -3.92
CA PRO A 28 -0.84 53.28 -3.15
C PRO A 28 -0.03 54.07 -2.14
N ARG A 29 0.27 53.46 -1.01
CA ARG A 29 1.42 53.83 -0.19
C ARG A 29 2.45 52.69 -0.28
N SER A 30 3.62 53.03 -0.72
CA SER A 30 4.83 52.24 -0.78
C SER A 30 5.37 51.94 0.63
N GLU A 31 5.40 50.68 1.02
CA GLU A 31 6.36 50.16 1.99
C GLU A 31 6.76 48.76 1.49
N GLU A 32 8.05 48.54 1.35
CA GLU A 32 8.62 47.24 1.00
C GLU A 32 8.30 46.20 2.10
N PRO A 33 7.72 45.06 1.79
CA PRO A 33 7.67 43.96 2.73
C PRO A 33 8.99 43.19 2.64
N GLY A 34 9.62 43.01 3.78
CA GLY A 34 10.85 42.20 3.89
C GLY A 34 10.61 40.74 3.53
N ALA A 35 11.62 40.18 2.91
CA ALA A 35 11.71 38.79 2.42
C ALA A 35 11.62 37.69 3.49
N HIS A 36 11.14 38.00 4.70
CA HIS A 36 11.05 37.03 5.80
C HIS A 36 9.63 36.43 6.01
N ALA A 37 8.57 37.00 5.42
CA ALA A 37 7.22 36.51 5.64
C ALA A 37 6.88 35.26 4.77
N ASP A 38 7.51 35.14 3.61
CA ASP A 38 7.28 34.00 2.71
C ASP A 38 8.09 32.76 3.12
N GLU A 39 9.26 32.93 3.76
CA GLU A 39 10.06 31.82 4.30
C GLU A 39 9.36 31.18 5.51
N ASP A 40 8.77 31.98 6.41
CA ASP A 40 8.05 31.46 7.59
C ASP A 40 6.74 30.75 7.19
N ALA A 41 6.04 31.16 6.13
CA ALA A 41 4.84 30.49 5.64
C ALA A 41 5.17 29.14 4.97
N HIS A 42 6.25 29.07 4.20
CA HIS A 42 6.73 27.80 3.63
C HIS A 42 7.28 26.83 4.70
N GLU A 43 7.95 27.35 5.76
CA GLU A 43 8.40 26.51 6.87
C GLU A 43 7.22 25.99 7.73
N GLU A 44 6.11 26.72 7.85
CA GLU A 44 4.91 26.24 8.55
C GLU A 44 4.16 25.19 7.73
N GLU A 45 4.03 25.34 6.40
CA GLU A 45 3.43 24.32 5.52
C GLU A 45 4.29 23.06 5.43
N GLU A 46 5.61 23.17 5.25
CA GLU A 46 6.53 22.02 5.31
C GLU A 46 6.52 21.35 6.71
N GLY A 47 6.23 22.11 7.77
CA GLY A 47 6.15 21.61 9.14
C GLY A 47 4.93 20.73 9.41
N GLU A 48 3.78 21.01 8.81
CA GLU A 48 2.57 20.20 8.94
C GLU A 48 2.60 18.95 8.04
N GLU A 49 3.17 19.02 6.85
CA GLU A 49 3.28 17.90 5.91
C GLU A 49 4.16 16.75 6.42
N ASN A 50 5.10 17.01 7.31
CA ASN A 50 6.05 16.01 7.82
C ASN A 50 5.62 15.33 9.14
N VAL A 51 4.37 15.47 9.57
CA VAL A 51 3.83 14.80 10.77
C VAL A 51 3.35 13.39 10.45
N VAL A 52 3.91 12.40 11.15
CA VAL A 52 3.53 11.00 11.01
C VAL A 52 2.25 10.70 11.80
N GLN A 53 1.21 10.23 11.13
CA GLN A 53 -0.06 9.85 11.75
C GLN A 53 -0.06 8.39 12.22
N GLY A 54 0.64 7.52 11.51
CA GLY A 54 0.69 6.08 11.76
C GLY A 54 1.34 5.69 13.08
N THR A 55 2.21 6.52 13.67
CA THR A 55 2.87 6.21 14.94
C THR A 55 2.04 6.56 16.19
N ARG A 56 0.91 7.26 16.01
CA ARG A 56 0.02 7.76 17.07
C ARG A 56 0.62 8.81 18.01
N SER A 57 1.93 9.02 18.00
CA SER A 57 2.64 10.07 18.76
C SER A 57 2.53 11.45 18.11
N ARG A 58 2.22 11.47 16.80
CA ARG A 58 2.15 12.70 15.97
C ARG A 58 3.41 13.55 16.09
N ARG A 59 4.55 12.90 16.10
CA ARG A 59 5.84 13.57 15.97
C ARG A 59 6.14 13.88 14.50
N ARG A 60 7.03 14.82 14.26
CA ARG A 60 7.64 14.98 12.95
C ARG A 60 8.46 13.72 12.63
N ILE A 61 8.57 13.36 11.35
CA ILE A 61 9.30 12.17 10.90
C ILE A 61 10.74 12.10 11.45
N GLN A 62 11.41 13.24 11.56
CA GLN A 62 12.76 13.32 12.10
C GLN A 62 12.85 13.04 13.61
N ASP A 63 11.74 13.17 14.34
CA ASP A 63 11.64 12.97 15.79
C ASP A 63 11.01 11.63 16.17
N GLU A 64 10.64 10.82 15.16
CA GLU A 64 10.11 9.48 15.39
C GLU A 64 11.23 8.52 15.80
N PRO A 65 11.05 7.79 16.93
CA PRO A 65 12.06 6.80 17.39
C PRO A 65 12.09 5.52 16.56
N ILE A 66 11.13 5.35 15.66
CA ILE A 66 11.11 4.28 14.66
C ILE A 66 11.33 4.87 13.28
N ARG A 67 11.90 4.08 12.36
CA ARG A 67 12.03 4.51 10.97
C ARG A 67 10.67 4.49 10.31
N VAL A 68 10.25 5.66 9.84
CA VAL A 68 9.11 5.85 8.95
C VAL A 68 9.64 6.42 7.66
N GLU A 69 9.23 5.89 6.53
CA GLU A 69 9.47 6.49 5.22
C GLU A 69 8.20 7.20 4.78
N LEU A 70 8.37 8.41 4.30
CA LEU A 70 7.28 9.27 3.85
C LEU A 70 7.42 9.50 2.35
N VAL A 71 6.34 9.23 1.60
CA VAL A 71 6.17 9.70 0.23
C VAL A 71 5.30 10.94 0.32
N THR A 72 5.85 12.07 -0.05
CA THR A 72 5.19 13.37 0.04
C THR A 72 4.16 13.56 -1.09
N ARG A 73 3.30 14.57 -0.98
CA ARG A 73 2.34 14.93 -2.04
C ARG A 73 3.04 15.19 -3.38
N GLU A 74 4.17 15.86 -3.37
CA GLU A 74 4.97 16.17 -4.55
C GLU A 74 5.42 14.89 -5.28
N GLU A 75 5.96 13.91 -4.53
CA GLU A 75 6.35 12.60 -5.06
C GLU A 75 5.13 11.80 -5.55
N ILE A 76 3.98 11.89 -4.85
CA ILE A 76 2.72 11.26 -5.28
C ILE A 76 2.24 11.82 -6.61
N GLU A 77 2.32 13.14 -6.80
CA GLU A 77 1.89 13.82 -8.03
C GLU A 77 2.70 13.41 -9.26
N GLU A 78 3.96 13.09 -9.06
CA GLU A 78 4.81 12.52 -10.10
C GLU A 78 4.30 11.13 -10.52
N LYS A 79 4.10 10.24 -9.56
CA LYS A 79 3.72 8.84 -9.81
C LYS A 79 2.27 8.68 -10.28
N LEU A 80 1.41 9.60 -9.88
CA LEU A 80 0.03 9.67 -10.34
C LEU A 80 -0.06 9.76 -11.87
N LEU A 81 0.88 10.43 -12.53
CA LEU A 81 0.91 10.57 -13.98
C LEU A 81 1.34 9.28 -14.70
N MET A 82 2.09 8.41 -14.01
CA MET A 82 2.55 7.15 -14.57
C MET A 82 1.46 6.07 -14.50
N ARG A 83 0.87 5.84 -13.33
CA ARG A 83 -0.22 4.87 -13.12
C ARG A 83 -1.35 5.45 -12.29
N PRO A 84 -2.27 6.22 -12.91
CA PRO A 84 -3.37 6.88 -12.19
C PRO A 84 -4.35 5.92 -11.54
N GLY A 85 -4.38 4.67 -12.01
CA GLY A 85 -5.36 3.67 -11.61
C GLY A 85 -5.07 3.00 -10.26
N ASN A 86 -3.83 3.00 -9.77
CA ASN A 86 -3.48 2.30 -8.53
C ASN A 86 -2.19 2.80 -7.90
N ILE A 87 -1.98 2.45 -6.62
CA ILE A 87 -0.83 2.86 -5.81
C ILE A 87 0.39 1.93 -5.93
N ALA A 88 0.33 0.86 -6.70
CA ALA A 88 1.39 -0.16 -6.74
C ALA A 88 2.75 0.45 -7.11
N MET A 89 2.79 1.33 -8.10
CA MET A 89 4.02 1.98 -8.54
C MET A 89 4.59 2.90 -7.47
N LEU A 90 3.73 3.66 -6.80
CA LEU A 90 4.10 4.60 -5.74
C LEU A 90 4.82 3.92 -4.58
N VAL A 91 4.39 2.72 -4.17
CA VAL A 91 5.03 1.98 -3.07
C VAL A 91 6.23 1.16 -3.54
N ASN A 92 6.29 0.75 -4.80
CA ASN A 92 7.40 -0.08 -5.33
C ASN A 92 8.75 0.68 -5.43
N GLU A 93 8.72 2.00 -5.36
CA GLU A 93 9.93 2.84 -5.40
C GLU A 93 10.57 3.09 -4.04
N ILE A 94 9.84 2.77 -2.98
CA ILE A 94 10.35 2.87 -1.62
C ILE A 94 11.40 1.77 -1.40
N GLY A 95 12.59 2.14 -0.96
CA GLY A 95 13.67 1.18 -0.69
C GLY A 95 13.20 0.03 0.21
N GLY A 96 13.58 -1.21 -0.09
CA GLY A 96 13.18 -2.39 0.68
C GLY A 96 11.72 -2.81 0.53
N ILE A 97 10.94 -2.14 -0.31
CA ILE A 97 9.58 -2.53 -0.69
C ILE A 97 9.59 -3.08 -2.10
N ARG A 98 8.75 -4.07 -2.33
CA ARG A 98 8.52 -4.65 -3.65
C ARG A 98 7.06 -5.03 -3.83
N VAL A 99 6.48 -4.60 -4.94
CA VAL A 99 5.19 -5.11 -5.40
C VAL A 99 5.44 -6.40 -6.19
N GLN A 100 4.91 -7.50 -5.67
CA GLN A 100 5.05 -8.84 -6.24
C GLN A 100 3.71 -9.28 -6.84
N VAL A 101 3.69 -9.59 -8.13
CA VAL A 101 2.50 -10.21 -8.76
C VAL A 101 2.34 -11.62 -8.21
N THR A 102 1.16 -11.94 -7.68
CA THR A 102 0.83 -13.23 -7.03
C THR A 102 -0.10 -14.08 -7.89
N SER A 103 -0.97 -13.44 -8.69
CA SER A 103 -1.82 -14.12 -9.65
C SER A 103 -1.64 -13.51 -11.04
N PRO A 104 -0.85 -14.13 -11.93
CA PRO A 104 -0.68 -13.64 -13.30
C PRO A 104 -1.99 -13.53 -14.06
N ALA A 105 -2.88 -14.51 -13.88
CA ALA A 105 -4.16 -14.58 -14.57
C ALA A 105 -5.10 -13.39 -14.31
N LEU A 106 -5.08 -12.86 -13.09
CA LEU A 106 -5.93 -11.72 -12.69
C LEU A 106 -5.12 -10.43 -12.47
N GLY A 107 -3.77 -10.51 -12.56
CA GLY A 107 -2.89 -9.39 -12.32
C GLY A 107 -2.83 -8.95 -10.85
N ALA A 108 -3.25 -9.81 -9.91
CA ALA A 108 -3.16 -9.51 -8.49
C ALA A 108 -1.71 -9.37 -8.03
N ALA A 109 -1.45 -8.45 -7.09
CA ALA A 109 -0.10 -8.21 -6.57
C ALA A 109 -0.17 -7.81 -5.10
N ASN A 110 0.81 -8.22 -4.30
CA ASN A 110 0.96 -7.82 -2.91
C ASN A 110 2.24 -7.03 -2.65
N ILE A 111 2.38 -6.48 -1.45
CA ILE A 111 3.54 -5.67 -1.06
C ILE A 111 4.42 -6.49 -0.13
N ARG A 112 5.64 -6.78 -0.56
CA ARG A 112 6.69 -7.40 0.26
C ARG A 112 7.58 -6.32 0.85
N ILE A 113 7.72 -6.30 2.18
CA ILE A 113 8.61 -5.39 2.91
C ILE A 113 9.83 -6.18 3.40
N GLN A 114 11.04 -5.75 3.00
CA GLN A 114 12.31 -6.36 3.43
C GLN A 114 12.40 -7.88 3.18
N GLY A 115 11.75 -8.36 2.12
CA GLY A 115 11.71 -9.78 1.75
C GLY A 115 10.66 -10.61 2.49
N MET A 116 9.86 -10.03 3.37
CA MET A 116 8.71 -10.69 3.99
C MET A 116 7.55 -10.77 3.01
N GLU A 117 6.73 -11.80 3.12
CA GLU A 117 5.54 -11.99 2.29
C GLU A 117 4.49 -10.91 2.52
N GLY A 118 3.68 -10.65 1.50
CA GLY A 118 2.73 -9.55 1.52
C GLY A 118 1.65 -9.65 2.59
N ARG A 119 1.28 -10.86 3.00
CA ARG A 119 0.32 -11.08 4.09
C ARG A 119 0.73 -10.48 5.44
N TYR A 120 2.03 -10.21 5.63
CA TYR A 120 2.56 -9.55 6.83
C TYR A 120 2.54 -8.03 6.78
N THR A 121 2.04 -7.44 5.70
CA THR A 121 1.96 -6.00 5.51
C THR A 121 0.52 -5.53 5.69
N GLN A 122 0.29 -4.65 6.66
CA GLN A 122 -1.02 -4.04 6.85
C GLN A 122 -1.18 -2.77 6.04
N LEU A 123 -2.28 -2.68 5.27
CA LEU A 123 -2.66 -1.49 4.52
C LEU A 123 -3.75 -0.73 5.27
N LEU A 124 -3.53 0.57 5.48
CA LEU A 124 -4.47 1.48 6.16
C LEU A 124 -4.78 2.67 5.26
N ALA A 125 -5.95 3.28 5.48
CA ALA A 125 -6.30 4.60 4.96
C ALA A 125 -6.70 5.50 6.13
N ASP A 126 -6.03 6.63 6.30
CA ASP A 126 -6.18 7.55 7.42
C ASP A 126 -6.14 6.83 8.80
N GLY A 127 -5.26 5.84 8.93
CA GLY A 127 -5.11 5.02 10.11
C GLY A 127 -6.21 3.98 10.35
N LEU A 128 -7.10 3.74 9.38
CA LEU A 128 -8.22 2.82 9.45
C LEU A 128 -8.04 1.64 8.49
N PRO A 129 -8.34 0.38 8.86
CA PRO A 129 -8.29 -0.78 7.97
C PRO A 129 -9.52 -0.82 7.04
N LEU A 130 -9.61 0.13 6.08
CA LEU A 130 -10.78 0.30 5.19
C LEU A 130 -10.83 -0.70 4.05
N TYR A 131 -9.70 -1.34 3.71
CA TYR A 131 -9.63 -2.20 2.53
C TYR A 131 -9.82 -3.69 2.84
N GLY A 132 -10.18 -4.00 4.11
CA GLY A 132 -10.46 -5.36 4.57
C GLY A 132 -9.21 -6.17 4.91
N GLY A 133 -9.42 -7.35 5.46
CA GLY A 133 -8.36 -8.29 5.87
C GLY A 133 -8.12 -9.41 4.86
N GLN A 134 -8.92 -9.50 3.80
CA GLN A 134 -8.70 -10.48 2.74
C GLN A 134 -7.68 -9.91 1.76
N SER A 135 -6.89 -10.81 1.22
CA SER A 135 -5.88 -10.57 0.19
C SER A 135 -5.50 -9.11 -0.03
N PRO A 136 -4.41 -8.61 0.54
CA PRO A 136 -3.92 -7.29 0.22
C PRO A 136 -3.61 -7.12 -1.28
N ALA A 137 -3.49 -8.24 -2.00
CA ALA A 137 -3.07 -8.32 -3.37
C ALA A 137 -3.98 -7.57 -4.35
N LEU A 138 -5.29 -7.70 -4.24
CA LEU A 138 -6.21 -6.94 -5.09
C LEU A 138 -6.56 -5.58 -4.51
N GLY A 139 -6.62 -5.47 -3.19
CA GLY A 139 -6.89 -4.20 -2.50
C GLY A 139 -5.94 -3.09 -2.93
N LEU A 140 -4.66 -3.37 -3.03
CA LEU A 140 -3.61 -2.45 -3.48
C LEU A 140 -3.89 -1.88 -4.89
N LEU A 141 -4.32 -2.72 -5.81
CA LEU A 141 -4.58 -2.34 -7.19
C LEU A 141 -5.87 -1.51 -7.34
N GLN A 142 -6.70 -1.45 -6.31
CA GLN A 142 -8.02 -0.82 -6.34
C GLN A 142 -8.06 0.59 -5.75
N ILE A 143 -6.90 1.13 -5.36
CA ILE A 143 -6.79 2.44 -4.71
C ILE A 143 -6.16 3.42 -5.69
N PRO A 144 -6.90 4.41 -6.20
CA PRO A 144 -6.32 5.49 -6.99
C PRO A 144 -5.55 6.46 -6.09
N PRO A 145 -4.35 6.94 -6.50
CA PRO A 145 -3.54 7.85 -5.69
C PRO A 145 -4.00 9.30 -5.70
N THR A 146 -5.04 9.65 -6.46
CA THR A 146 -5.47 11.03 -6.76
C THR A 146 -5.76 11.89 -5.53
N ASP A 147 -6.25 11.27 -4.45
CA ASP A 147 -6.63 11.97 -3.21
C ASP A 147 -5.65 11.76 -2.05
N LEU A 148 -4.48 11.21 -2.32
CA LEU A 148 -3.46 11.03 -1.29
C LEU A 148 -2.68 12.33 -1.07
N GLY A 149 -2.55 12.73 0.20
CA GLY A 149 -1.66 13.79 0.66
C GLY A 149 -0.26 13.25 0.95
N GLN A 150 -0.19 12.09 1.59
CA GLN A 150 1.08 11.40 1.88
C GLN A 150 0.89 9.89 2.00
N VAL A 151 1.98 9.13 1.87
CA VAL A 151 2.04 7.70 2.20
C VAL A 151 3.11 7.48 3.24
N GLU A 152 2.73 6.87 4.34
CA GLU A 152 3.62 6.55 5.45
C GLU A 152 3.93 5.05 5.46
N VAL A 153 5.20 4.69 5.50
CA VAL A 153 5.64 3.29 5.58
C VAL A 153 6.43 3.07 6.84
N ILE A 154 5.88 2.24 7.71
CA ILE A 154 6.55 1.76 8.94
C ILE A 154 7.07 0.36 8.65
N LYS A 155 8.39 0.18 8.64
CA LYS A 155 9.03 -1.12 8.40
C LYS A 155 9.32 -1.85 9.70
N GLY A 156 9.23 -3.18 9.65
CA GLY A 156 9.46 -4.06 10.80
C GLY A 156 8.22 -4.24 11.70
N ALA A 157 8.40 -4.85 12.88
CA ALA A 157 7.29 -5.22 13.76
C ALA A 157 6.46 -4.01 14.22
N ALA A 158 5.38 -3.73 13.53
CA ALA A 158 4.39 -2.73 13.91
C ALA A 158 3.19 -3.32 14.69
N SER A 159 3.20 -4.62 14.97
CA SER A 159 2.13 -5.32 15.71
C SER A 159 1.87 -4.73 17.10
N ALA A 160 2.88 -4.13 17.73
CA ALA A 160 2.72 -3.41 19.00
C ALA A 160 1.71 -2.24 18.95
N LEU A 161 1.44 -1.71 17.75
CA LEU A 161 0.44 -0.65 17.54
C LEU A 161 -0.80 -1.16 16.80
N TYR A 162 -0.62 -2.04 15.80
CA TYR A 162 -1.65 -2.37 14.82
C TYR A 162 -2.19 -3.81 14.91
N GLY A 163 -1.57 -4.68 15.72
CA GLY A 163 -2.07 -6.05 15.96
C GLY A 163 -1.62 -7.07 14.90
N PRO A 164 -2.49 -8.07 14.59
CA PRO A 164 -2.06 -9.32 13.97
C PRO A 164 -1.57 -9.23 12.51
N SER A 165 -1.94 -8.21 11.77
CA SER A 165 -1.59 -8.12 10.34
C SER A 165 -0.35 -7.26 10.06
N ALA A 166 0.30 -6.71 11.08
CA ALA A 166 1.40 -5.75 10.95
C ALA A 166 2.75 -6.34 11.39
N LEU A 167 3.02 -7.60 11.04
CA LEU A 167 4.25 -8.31 11.41
C LEU A 167 5.45 -7.83 10.60
N GLY A 168 5.27 -7.56 9.31
CA GLY A 168 6.29 -7.04 8.39
C GLY A 168 6.34 -5.52 8.31
N GLY A 169 5.22 -4.87 8.59
CA GLY A 169 5.11 -3.41 8.54
C GLY A 169 3.69 -2.91 8.29
N VAL A 170 3.58 -1.59 8.15
CA VAL A 170 2.33 -0.88 7.88
C VAL A 170 2.54 0.11 6.77
N ILE A 171 1.60 0.18 5.84
CA ILE A 171 1.48 1.25 4.85
C ILE A 171 0.20 2.01 5.16
N ASN A 172 0.32 3.28 5.53
CA ASN A 172 -0.79 4.17 5.83
C ASN A 172 -0.94 5.20 4.71
N LEU A 173 -2.07 5.16 4.02
CA LEU A 173 -2.44 6.08 2.97
C LEU A 173 -3.21 7.24 3.59
N VAL A 174 -2.59 8.41 3.65
CA VAL A 174 -3.20 9.60 4.26
C VAL A 174 -3.83 10.45 3.17
N SER A 175 -5.12 10.74 3.31
CA SER A 175 -5.87 11.54 2.34
C SER A 175 -5.53 13.03 2.43
N ARG A 176 -5.64 13.75 1.30
CA ARG A 176 -5.58 15.21 1.24
C ARG A 176 -6.63 15.82 2.16
N ARG A 177 -6.27 16.89 2.82
CA ARG A 177 -7.22 17.73 3.59
C ARG A 177 -7.65 18.89 2.72
N PRO A 178 -8.97 19.20 2.63
CA PRO A 178 -9.43 20.41 1.94
C PRO A 178 -8.81 21.66 2.57
N GLY A 179 -8.31 22.56 1.73
CA GLY A 179 -7.85 23.88 2.14
C GLY A 179 -8.98 24.88 2.36
N ASP A 180 -8.64 26.16 2.46
CA ASP A 180 -9.59 27.26 2.66
C ASP A 180 -10.36 27.64 1.40
N GLU A 181 -9.92 27.17 0.22
CA GLU A 181 -10.55 27.40 -1.07
C GLU A 181 -11.07 26.10 -1.67
N ALA A 182 -12.06 26.22 -2.57
CA ALA A 182 -12.54 25.06 -3.33
C ALA A 182 -11.51 24.66 -4.39
N GLU A 183 -11.22 23.37 -4.48
CA GLU A 183 -10.31 22.81 -5.46
C GLU A 183 -10.94 21.66 -6.24
N ALA A 184 -10.53 21.52 -7.50
CA ALA A 184 -10.94 20.42 -8.36
C ALA A 184 -9.76 19.94 -9.21
N GLU A 185 -9.64 18.63 -9.32
CA GLU A 185 -8.64 17.98 -10.16
C GLU A 185 -9.30 16.89 -10.98
N MET A 186 -8.96 16.81 -12.27
CA MET A 186 -9.38 15.71 -13.16
C MET A 186 -8.17 15.24 -13.96
N LEU A 187 -8.00 13.94 -14.07
CA LEU A 187 -6.93 13.32 -14.85
C LEU A 187 -7.53 12.31 -15.82
N LEU A 188 -7.12 12.40 -17.08
CA LEU A 188 -7.40 11.44 -18.15
C LEU A 188 -6.09 10.82 -18.61
N ASN A 189 -6.06 9.50 -18.72
CA ASN A 189 -4.90 8.74 -19.18
C ASN A 189 -5.32 7.66 -20.18
N ALA A 190 -4.44 7.37 -21.14
CA ALA A 190 -4.58 6.24 -22.05
C ALA A 190 -3.23 5.57 -22.28
N THR A 191 -3.23 4.25 -22.48
CA THR A 191 -2.01 3.45 -22.68
C THR A 191 -2.01 2.73 -24.01
N THR A 192 -0.82 2.42 -24.53
CA THR A 192 -0.64 1.60 -25.74
C THR A 192 -1.04 0.14 -25.56
N ARG A 193 -1.37 -0.28 -24.33
CA ARG A 193 -1.84 -1.63 -24.00
C ARG A 193 -3.35 -1.70 -23.78
N GLY A 194 -4.12 -0.74 -24.32
CA GLY A 194 -5.59 -0.72 -24.18
C GLY A 194 -6.07 -0.33 -22.77
N GLY A 195 -5.19 0.28 -21.98
CA GLY A 195 -5.56 0.87 -20.69
C GLY A 195 -6.15 2.27 -20.84
N GLY A 196 -7.02 2.65 -19.93
CA GLY A 196 -7.57 4.00 -19.83
C GLY A 196 -8.09 4.31 -18.45
N ASP A 197 -7.81 5.52 -17.98
CA ASP A 197 -8.17 5.98 -16.64
C ASP A 197 -8.82 7.36 -16.72
N LEU A 198 -9.86 7.55 -15.91
CA LEU A 198 -10.45 8.82 -15.55
C LEU A 198 -10.49 8.90 -14.04
N THR A 199 -9.80 9.86 -13.45
CA THR A 199 -9.89 10.13 -12.00
C THR A 199 -10.28 11.57 -11.76
N GLY A 200 -11.01 11.82 -10.67
CA GLY A 200 -11.44 13.15 -10.25
C GLY A 200 -11.37 13.33 -8.75
N TYR A 201 -11.00 14.52 -8.32
CA TYR A 201 -11.01 14.96 -6.94
C TYR A 201 -11.67 16.33 -6.87
N LEU A 202 -12.57 16.51 -5.92
CA LEU A 202 -13.23 17.77 -5.59
C LEU A 202 -13.13 17.97 -4.08
N ALA A 203 -12.77 19.17 -3.64
CA ALA A 203 -12.77 19.55 -2.24
C ALA A 203 -13.27 20.98 -2.05
N THR A 204 -13.94 21.23 -0.93
CA THR A 204 -14.50 22.54 -0.63
C THR A 204 -14.65 22.76 0.87
N PRO A 205 -14.31 23.96 1.38
CA PRO A 205 -14.75 24.38 2.70
C PRO A 205 -16.28 24.60 2.72
N LEU A 206 -16.92 24.19 3.82
CA LEU A 206 -18.36 24.34 4.04
C LEU A 206 -18.69 25.37 5.12
N GLY A 207 -17.66 25.97 5.75
CA GLY A 207 -17.78 26.94 6.83
C GLY A 207 -17.94 26.30 8.22
N SER A 208 -17.75 27.10 9.27
CA SER A 208 -17.85 26.67 10.68
C SER A 208 -16.94 25.47 11.03
N GLY A 209 -15.75 25.42 10.43
CA GLY A 209 -14.78 24.33 10.63
C GLY A 209 -15.08 23.07 9.83
N TRP A 210 -16.16 23.03 9.04
CA TRP A 210 -16.47 21.89 8.16
C TRP A 210 -15.84 22.05 6.77
N SER A 211 -15.39 20.93 6.22
CA SER A 211 -15.00 20.81 4.82
C SER A 211 -15.33 19.42 4.29
N ALA A 212 -15.42 19.28 2.99
CA ALA A 212 -15.74 18.02 2.35
C ALA A 212 -14.86 17.79 1.12
N SER A 213 -14.60 16.52 0.80
CA SER A 213 -14.00 16.13 -0.46
C SER A 213 -14.71 14.90 -1.04
N VAL A 214 -14.57 14.72 -2.34
CA VAL A 214 -14.99 13.51 -3.04
C VAL A 214 -13.95 13.11 -4.07
N THR A 215 -13.56 11.85 -4.07
CA THR A 215 -12.70 11.23 -5.10
C THR A 215 -13.52 10.21 -5.86
N GLY A 216 -13.34 10.17 -7.17
CA GLY A 216 -13.96 9.15 -8.02
C GLY A 216 -13.01 8.70 -9.13
N GLY A 217 -13.20 7.47 -9.61
CA GLY A 217 -12.39 6.92 -10.69
C GLY A 217 -13.15 5.92 -11.54
N ALA A 218 -12.82 5.90 -12.84
CA ALA A 218 -13.22 4.89 -13.80
C ALA A 218 -11.97 4.39 -14.51
N HIS A 219 -11.75 3.08 -14.47
CA HIS A 219 -10.54 2.46 -14.97
C HIS A 219 -10.90 1.27 -15.86
N ARG A 220 -10.18 1.09 -16.96
CA ARG A 220 -10.30 -0.08 -17.82
C ARG A 220 -8.93 -0.54 -18.30
N GLN A 221 -8.78 -1.82 -18.51
CA GLN A 221 -7.66 -2.46 -19.18
C GLN A 221 -8.21 -3.56 -20.09
N ASP A 222 -7.74 -3.60 -21.32
CA ASP A 222 -8.07 -4.70 -22.24
C ASP A 222 -7.11 -5.88 -21.97
N ALA A 223 -7.58 -7.11 -22.19
CA ALA A 223 -6.74 -8.29 -22.09
C ALA A 223 -5.77 -8.41 -23.27
N ASP A 224 -4.57 -8.93 -23.04
CA ASP A 224 -3.59 -9.19 -24.08
C ASP A 224 -2.82 -10.50 -23.83
N ASP A 225 -2.57 -11.25 -24.90
CA ASP A 225 -1.77 -12.48 -24.98
C ASP A 225 -0.53 -12.12 -25.81
N LEU A 226 0.55 -11.74 -25.13
CA LEU A 226 1.73 -11.09 -25.74
C LEU A 226 2.71 -12.06 -26.40
N ASP A 227 2.69 -13.35 -26.03
CA ASP A 227 3.55 -14.38 -26.59
C ASP A 227 2.81 -15.35 -27.53
N GLY A 228 1.47 -15.29 -27.55
CA GLY A 228 0.62 -16.05 -28.46
C GLY A 228 0.37 -17.50 -28.03
N ASP A 229 0.67 -17.86 -26.76
CA ASP A 229 0.50 -19.21 -26.25
C ASP A 229 -0.97 -19.57 -25.93
N GLY A 230 -1.85 -18.58 -25.90
CA GLY A 230 -3.27 -18.73 -25.60
C GLY A 230 -3.64 -18.44 -24.15
N TRP A 231 -2.69 -18.11 -23.31
CA TRP A 231 -2.90 -17.57 -21.96
C TRP A 231 -2.83 -16.05 -22.01
N LEU A 232 -3.64 -15.37 -21.19
CA LEU A 232 -3.63 -13.90 -21.11
C LEU A 232 -2.53 -13.41 -20.16
N ASP A 233 -1.50 -12.75 -20.70
CA ASP A 233 -0.41 -12.12 -19.95
C ASP A 233 -0.86 -10.87 -19.21
N ILE A 234 -1.85 -10.18 -19.76
CA ILE A 234 -2.49 -9.00 -19.20
C ILE A 234 -3.97 -9.30 -19.01
N ALA A 235 -4.44 -9.23 -17.75
CA ALA A 235 -5.84 -9.39 -17.44
C ALA A 235 -6.67 -8.16 -17.85
N ALA A 236 -7.85 -8.38 -18.44
CA ALA A 236 -8.80 -7.30 -18.58
C ALA A 236 -9.39 -6.90 -17.23
N HIS A 237 -9.68 -5.61 -17.05
CA HIS A 237 -10.49 -5.16 -15.94
C HIS A 237 -11.31 -3.91 -16.27
N ARG A 238 -12.41 -3.75 -15.52
CA ARG A 238 -13.22 -2.53 -15.48
C ARG A 238 -13.56 -2.24 -14.03
N ARG A 239 -13.24 -1.04 -13.58
CA ARG A 239 -13.43 -0.64 -12.18
C ARG A 239 -14.02 0.76 -12.08
N TRP A 240 -14.91 0.93 -11.10
CA TRP A 240 -15.48 2.20 -10.68
C TRP A 240 -15.26 2.37 -9.18
N THR A 241 -14.84 3.56 -8.78
CA THR A 241 -14.65 3.91 -7.37
C THR A 241 -15.27 5.26 -7.08
N ILE A 242 -15.83 5.42 -5.88
CA ILE A 242 -16.24 6.72 -5.34
C ILE A 242 -16.00 6.74 -3.84
N ARG A 243 -15.49 7.85 -3.33
CA ARG A 243 -15.20 8.03 -1.91
C ARG A 243 -15.43 9.48 -1.47
N PRO A 244 -16.62 9.83 -0.96
CA PRO A 244 -16.84 11.06 -0.22
C PRO A 244 -16.18 11.02 1.16
N ARG A 245 -15.71 12.20 1.60
CA ARG A 245 -15.14 12.46 2.92
C ARG A 245 -15.69 13.72 3.51
N LEU A 246 -15.87 13.75 4.82
CA LEU A 246 -16.29 14.90 5.60
C LEU A 246 -15.28 15.14 6.70
N PHE A 247 -14.88 16.38 6.87
CA PHE A 247 -13.94 16.83 7.87
C PHE A 247 -14.57 17.93 8.70
N TRP A 248 -14.25 17.95 9.98
CA TRP A 248 -14.60 19.06 10.88
C TRP A 248 -13.47 19.30 11.86
N ARG A 249 -13.18 20.58 12.10
CA ARG A 249 -12.22 21.02 13.13
C ARG A 249 -12.83 22.16 13.90
N SER A 250 -12.79 22.07 15.23
CA SER A 250 -13.22 23.17 16.12
C SER A 250 -12.04 24.05 16.51
N GLU A 251 -12.33 25.28 16.93
CA GLU A 251 -11.33 26.18 17.51
C GLU A 251 -10.69 25.64 18.80
N SER A 252 -11.37 24.74 19.52
CA SER A 252 -10.86 24.09 20.73
C SER A 252 -9.93 22.90 20.45
N GLY A 253 -9.65 22.58 19.18
CA GLY A 253 -8.77 21.47 18.77
C GLY A 253 -9.48 20.12 18.67
N ALA A 254 -10.82 20.05 18.82
CA ALA A 254 -11.54 18.82 18.49
C ALA A 254 -11.64 18.65 16.97
N SER A 255 -11.55 17.41 16.49
CA SER A 255 -11.67 17.10 15.06
C SER A 255 -12.50 15.86 14.81
N LEU A 256 -13.13 15.80 13.63
CA LEU A 256 -13.89 14.69 13.13
C LEU A 256 -13.54 14.44 11.66
N TYR A 257 -13.32 13.20 11.32
CA TYR A 257 -13.17 12.68 9.97
C TYR A 257 -14.17 11.55 9.76
N ALA A 258 -14.90 11.59 8.66
CA ALA A 258 -15.81 10.53 8.26
C ALA A 258 -15.68 10.25 6.76
N THR A 259 -15.76 8.99 6.37
CA THR A 259 -15.69 8.57 4.97
C THR A 259 -16.62 7.40 4.69
N VAL A 260 -17.10 7.33 3.46
CA VAL A 260 -17.75 6.13 2.89
C VAL A 260 -17.10 5.87 1.55
N GLY A 261 -16.80 4.61 1.24
CA GLY A 261 -16.23 4.19 -0.03
C GLY A 261 -17.09 3.13 -0.70
N ALA A 262 -17.25 3.22 -2.01
CA ALA A 262 -17.87 2.19 -2.82
C ALA A 262 -17.00 1.88 -4.04
N MET A 263 -16.86 0.61 -4.38
CA MET A 263 -16.10 0.13 -5.53
C MET A 263 -16.77 -1.09 -6.12
N THR A 264 -16.78 -1.16 -7.45
CA THR A 264 -17.11 -2.36 -8.21
C THR A 264 -16.03 -2.62 -9.25
N GLU A 265 -15.63 -3.87 -9.40
CA GLU A 265 -14.60 -4.30 -10.36
C GLU A 265 -14.93 -5.66 -10.95
N ASP A 266 -14.79 -5.77 -12.28
CA ASP A 266 -14.78 -7.03 -13.01
C ASP A 266 -13.38 -7.26 -13.61
N ARG A 267 -12.81 -8.45 -13.41
CA ARG A 267 -11.53 -8.90 -13.97
C ARG A 267 -11.72 -10.18 -14.77
N THR A 268 -10.94 -10.30 -15.84
CA THR A 268 -10.93 -11.50 -16.69
C THR A 268 -9.53 -11.81 -17.15
N GLY A 269 -9.13 -13.07 -16.98
CA GLY A 269 -7.84 -13.62 -17.38
C GLY A 269 -7.95 -15.12 -17.67
N GLY A 270 -6.84 -15.84 -17.54
CA GLY A 270 -6.77 -17.27 -17.86
C GLY A 270 -6.63 -17.52 -19.36
N THR A 271 -7.26 -18.57 -19.88
CA THR A 271 -7.21 -18.90 -21.30
C THR A 271 -8.01 -17.92 -22.14
N ARG A 272 -7.42 -17.49 -23.27
CA ARG A 272 -8.11 -16.72 -24.31
C ARG A 272 -9.29 -17.53 -24.88
N PRO A 273 -10.42 -16.90 -25.26
CA PRO A 273 -11.53 -17.60 -25.90
C PRO A 273 -11.09 -18.44 -27.10
N GLY A 274 -11.44 -19.74 -27.08
CA GLY A 274 -11.07 -20.71 -28.11
C GLY A 274 -9.68 -21.32 -27.96
N ARG A 275 -8.95 -21.02 -26.89
CA ARG A 275 -7.66 -21.62 -26.52
C ARG A 275 -7.84 -22.52 -25.30
N THR A 276 -6.95 -23.47 -25.11
CA THR A 276 -6.97 -24.45 -24.02
C THR A 276 -5.63 -24.47 -23.30
N VAL A 277 -5.63 -24.89 -22.04
CA VAL A 277 -4.43 -25.28 -21.31
C VAL A 277 -3.88 -26.63 -21.83
N PRO A 278 -2.66 -27.06 -21.45
CA PRO A 278 -2.02 -28.25 -22.02
C PRO A 278 -2.81 -29.56 -21.91
N ASP A 279 -3.74 -29.71 -20.95
CA ASP A 279 -4.59 -30.89 -20.86
C ASP A 279 -5.81 -30.87 -21.81
N GLY A 280 -5.97 -29.81 -22.62
CA GLY A 280 -7.05 -29.63 -23.58
C GLY A 280 -8.31 -28.98 -22.99
N SER A 281 -8.35 -28.65 -21.70
CA SER A 281 -9.48 -27.95 -21.07
C SER A 281 -9.42 -26.43 -21.28
N PHE A 282 -10.57 -25.78 -21.18
CA PHE A 282 -10.65 -24.32 -21.05
C PHE A 282 -10.40 -23.94 -19.59
N PHE A 283 -9.65 -22.89 -19.36
CA PHE A 283 -9.40 -22.38 -18.02
C PHE A 283 -9.54 -20.86 -17.95
N PRO A 284 -10.75 -20.32 -18.15
CA PRO A 284 -10.99 -18.91 -17.89
C PRO A 284 -10.87 -18.62 -16.40
N GLN A 285 -10.30 -17.47 -16.05
CA GLN A 285 -10.34 -16.94 -14.68
C GLN A 285 -11.08 -15.61 -14.69
N THR A 286 -12.06 -15.46 -13.81
CA THR A 286 -12.77 -14.19 -13.63
C THR A 286 -12.94 -13.90 -12.16
N GLN A 287 -13.01 -12.61 -11.86
CA GLN A 287 -13.36 -12.12 -10.54
C GLN A 287 -14.21 -10.87 -10.65
N ALA A 288 -15.40 -10.89 -10.06
CA ALA A 288 -16.20 -9.72 -9.83
C ALA A 288 -16.17 -9.39 -8.33
N THR A 289 -15.90 -8.13 -8.00
CA THR A 289 -15.79 -7.64 -6.62
C THR A 289 -16.69 -6.43 -6.44
N ASP A 290 -17.53 -6.46 -5.42
CA ASP A 290 -18.30 -5.30 -4.94
C ASP A 290 -17.85 -4.99 -3.51
N ARG A 291 -17.38 -3.76 -3.24
CA ARG A 291 -16.93 -3.32 -1.92
C ARG A 291 -17.69 -2.08 -1.45
N LEU A 292 -18.12 -2.13 -0.20
CA LEU A 292 -18.61 -0.97 0.54
C LEU A 292 -17.84 -0.87 1.85
N ASP A 293 -17.33 0.32 2.16
CA ASP A 293 -16.61 0.59 3.41
C ASP A 293 -17.01 1.94 4.00
N ALA A 294 -16.87 2.06 5.32
CA ALA A 294 -17.10 3.29 6.05
C ALA A 294 -16.05 3.44 7.16
N GLY A 295 -15.64 4.66 7.43
CA GLY A 295 -14.66 5.00 8.46
C GLY A 295 -14.99 6.27 9.20
N LEU A 296 -14.62 6.30 10.49
CA LEU A 296 -14.77 7.45 11.38
C LEU A 296 -13.51 7.57 12.22
N ALA A 297 -12.97 8.79 12.33
CA ALA A 297 -11.95 9.14 13.32
C ALA A 297 -12.34 10.45 14.00
N ALA A 298 -12.23 10.50 15.31
CA ALA A 298 -12.53 11.69 16.10
C ALA A 298 -11.44 11.93 17.15
N GLU A 299 -11.13 13.18 17.40
CA GLU A 299 -10.19 13.63 18.42
C GLU A 299 -10.85 14.68 19.27
N MET A 300 -10.72 14.54 20.57
CA MET A 300 -11.33 15.45 21.54
C MET A 300 -10.34 15.79 22.64
N PRO A 301 -10.03 17.07 22.89
CA PRO A 301 -9.27 17.47 24.06
C PRO A 301 -9.94 16.96 25.35
N ALA A 302 -9.19 16.25 26.19
CA ALA A 302 -9.65 15.67 27.45
C ALA A 302 -9.06 16.42 28.67
N GLY A 303 -8.90 17.73 28.55
CA GLY A 303 -8.35 18.59 29.60
C GLY A 303 -6.92 18.21 29.96
N GLY A 304 -6.59 18.18 31.26
CA GLY A 304 -5.24 17.85 31.74
C GLY A 304 -4.81 16.40 31.52
N ILE A 305 -5.69 15.52 31.03
CA ILE A 305 -5.34 14.11 30.72
C ILE A 305 -4.70 14.00 29.33
N GLY A 306 -5.04 14.93 28.40
CA GLY A 306 -4.51 14.91 27.03
C GLY A 306 -5.62 14.91 25.98
N THR A 307 -5.50 14.10 24.94
CA THR A 307 -6.46 13.98 23.83
C THR A 307 -7.04 12.58 23.77
N LEU A 308 -8.36 12.48 23.73
CA LEU A 308 -9.10 11.24 23.44
C LEU A 308 -9.19 11.05 21.93
N HIS A 309 -8.80 9.87 21.45
CA HIS A 309 -8.91 9.46 20.05
C HIS A 309 -9.91 8.30 19.96
N LEU A 310 -10.86 8.42 19.05
CA LEU A 310 -11.83 7.38 18.73
C LEU A 310 -11.71 7.06 17.24
N ARG A 311 -11.61 5.78 16.90
CA ARG A 311 -11.55 5.29 15.52
C ARG A 311 -12.47 4.11 15.33
N ALA A 312 -13.17 4.06 14.20
CA ALA A 312 -13.99 2.92 13.82
C ALA A 312 -14.03 2.78 12.32
N SER A 313 -14.08 1.54 11.84
CA SER A 313 -14.33 1.25 10.43
C SER A 313 -15.06 -0.06 10.25
N HIS A 314 -15.76 -0.15 9.13
CA HIS A 314 -16.40 -1.37 8.65
C HIS A 314 -16.25 -1.47 7.14
N SER A 315 -15.87 -2.65 6.66
CA SER A 315 -15.74 -2.95 5.24
C SER A 315 -16.43 -4.27 4.95
N VAL A 316 -17.17 -4.33 3.85
CA VAL A 316 -17.77 -5.56 3.30
C VAL A 316 -17.36 -5.68 1.86
N GLN A 317 -16.93 -6.87 1.45
CA GLN A 317 -16.59 -7.22 0.08
C GLN A 317 -17.33 -8.51 -0.30
N ASP A 318 -18.01 -8.48 -1.43
CA ASP A 318 -18.60 -9.65 -2.05
C ASP A 318 -17.80 -10.01 -3.29
N HIS A 319 -17.37 -11.27 -3.40
CA HIS A 319 -16.61 -11.76 -4.52
C HIS A 319 -17.34 -12.89 -5.24
N ARG A 320 -17.19 -12.91 -6.55
CA ARG A 320 -17.63 -13.99 -7.43
C ARG A 320 -16.44 -14.37 -8.29
N HIS A 321 -15.86 -15.52 -8.01
CA HIS A 321 -14.70 -16.04 -8.73
C HIS A 321 -15.09 -17.18 -9.66
N LEU A 322 -14.32 -17.32 -10.74
CA LEU A 322 -14.32 -18.50 -11.59
C LEU A 322 -12.88 -18.94 -11.81
N PHE A 323 -12.55 -20.18 -11.50
CA PHE A 323 -11.26 -20.81 -11.74
C PHE A 323 -11.47 -22.03 -12.65
N GLY A 324 -11.41 -21.81 -13.97
CA GLY A 324 -11.76 -22.82 -14.97
C GLY A 324 -13.25 -23.14 -14.97
N ASP A 325 -13.63 -24.25 -14.35
CA ASP A 325 -15.01 -24.69 -14.18
C ASP A 325 -15.53 -24.56 -12.74
N VAL A 326 -14.69 -24.13 -11.81
CA VAL A 326 -15.03 -23.97 -10.40
C VAL A 326 -15.45 -22.54 -10.13
N ARG A 327 -16.69 -22.34 -9.71
CA ARG A 327 -17.19 -21.06 -9.24
C ARG A 327 -17.10 -21.00 -7.72
N GLU A 328 -16.61 -19.87 -7.20
CA GLU A 328 -16.49 -19.57 -5.78
C GLU A 328 -17.14 -18.23 -5.50
N ASP A 329 -18.21 -18.23 -4.71
CA ASP A 329 -18.89 -17.03 -4.26
C ASP A 329 -18.64 -16.87 -2.76
N ASP A 330 -18.19 -15.70 -2.34
CA ASP A 330 -17.83 -15.42 -0.95
C ASP A 330 -18.12 -13.97 -0.53
N ARG A 331 -18.16 -13.79 0.79
CA ARG A 331 -18.24 -12.49 1.46
C ARG A 331 -17.17 -12.38 2.51
N HIS A 332 -16.42 -11.30 2.48
CA HIS A 332 -15.49 -10.91 3.50
C HIS A 332 -15.93 -9.61 4.19
N ALA A 333 -15.91 -9.55 5.51
CA ALA A 333 -16.23 -8.35 6.27
C ALA A 333 -15.22 -8.13 7.40
N THR A 334 -14.69 -6.90 7.50
CA THR A 334 -13.78 -6.48 8.56
C THR A 334 -14.43 -5.34 9.34
N SER A 335 -14.47 -5.46 10.66
CA SER A 335 -14.90 -4.39 11.59
C SER A 335 -13.77 -4.04 12.53
N PHE A 336 -13.56 -2.76 12.75
CA PHE A 336 -12.54 -2.24 13.66
C PHE A 336 -13.11 -1.13 14.52
N ALA A 337 -12.72 -1.11 15.79
CA ALA A 337 -13.00 -0.01 16.72
C ALA A 337 -11.81 0.17 17.66
N GLU A 338 -11.47 1.41 17.97
CA GLU A 338 -10.39 1.75 18.91
C GLU A 338 -10.74 3.01 19.69
N ALA A 339 -10.40 2.99 20.97
CA ALA A 339 -10.43 4.16 21.84
C ALA A 339 -9.08 4.28 22.55
N SER A 340 -8.43 5.45 22.47
CA SER A 340 -7.15 5.70 23.13
C SER A 340 -7.05 7.11 23.65
N VAL A 341 -6.22 7.30 24.67
CA VAL A 341 -5.87 8.61 25.21
C VAL A 341 -4.39 8.81 25.01
N ALA A 342 -4.02 9.96 24.47
CA ALA A 342 -2.65 10.42 24.31
C ALA A 342 -2.40 11.62 25.21
N GLY A 343 -1.36 11.55 26.04
CA GLY A 343 -0.93 12.64 26.90
C GLY A 343 0.50 13.05 26.62
N ARG A 344 0.81 14.32 26.92
CA ARG A 344 2.16 14.88 26.77
C ARG A 344 2.52 15.67 28.03
N SER A 345 3.74 15.48 28.48
CA SER A 345 4.45 16.37 29.39
C SER A 345 5.73 16.88 28.71
N ASP A 346 6.52 17.75 29.36
CA ASP A 346 7.71 18.36 28.74
C ASP A 346 8.66 17.36 28.07
N ALA A 347 8.87 16.20 28.68
CA ALA A 347 9.83 15.20 28.20
C ALA A 347 9.18 13.84 27.84
N THR A 348 7.87 13.69 28.00
CA THR A 348 7.23 12.37 27.85
C THR A 348 5.94 12.48 27.04
N ILE A 349 5.81 11.62 26.03
CA ILE A 349 4.56 11.34 25.31
C ILE A 349 4.13 9.93 25.72
N TRP A 350 2.85 9.75 26.00
CA TRP A 350 2.30 8.43 26.26
C TRP A 350 0.94 8.26 25.58
N VAL A 351 0.66 7.03 25.20
CA VAL A 351 -0.60 6.60 24.61
C VAL A 351 -1.04 5.34 25.32
N ALA A 352 -2.33 5.25 25.68
CA ALA A 352 -2.92 4.03 26.21
C ALA A 352 -4.30 3.84 25.59
N GLY A 353 -4.67 2.61 25.25
CA GLY A 353 -5.93 2.37 24.57
C GLY A 353 -6.36 0.92 24.55
N ALA A 354 -7.58 0.74 24.03
CA ALA A 354 -8.18 -0.55 23.73
C ALA A 354 -8.67 -0.56 22.29
N ALA A 355 -8.56 -1.73 21.64
CA ALA A 355 -9.02 -1.94 20.29
C ALA A 355 -9.81 -3.24 20.18
N PHE A 356 -10.65 -3.31 19.17
CA PHE A 356 -11.39 -4.51 18.79
C PHE A 356 -11.36 -4.65 17.28
N GLN A 357 -10.96 -5.82 16.80
CA GLN A 357 -11.05 -6.18 15.40
C GLN A 357 -11.88 -7.45 15.25
N ARG A 358 -12.67 -7.51 14.19
CA ARG A 358 -13.38 -8.71 13.79
C ARG A 358 -13.19 -8.90 12.28
N ASP A 359 -12.73 -10.09 11.91
CA ASP A 359 -12.64 -10.55 10.52
C ASP A 359 -13.58 -11.71 10.32
N LEU A 360 -14.46 -11.58 9.31
CA LEU A 360 -15.46 -12.55 8.94
C LEU A 360 -15.26 -12.94 7.49
N PHE A 361 -15.14 -14.24 7.24
CA PHE A 361 -15.21 -14.82 5.90
C PHE A 361 -16.36 -15.82 5.85
N ARG A 362 -17.11 -15.79 4.76
CA ARG A 362 -18.20 -16.72 4.46
C ARG A 362 -18.11 -17.11 3.00
N SER A 363 -17.99 -18.39 2.71
CA SER A 363 -18.06 -18.94 1.36
C SER A 363 -19.37 -19.68 1.15
N GLU A 364 -20.10 -19.32 0.08
CA GLU A 364 -21.30 -20.07 -0.33
C GLU A 364 -20.93 -21.43 -0.93
N THR A 365 -19.75 -21.49 -1.59
CA THR A 365 -19.30 -22.70 -2.29
C THR A 365 -18.54 -23.65 -1.37
N PHE A 366 -17.68 -23.12 -0.50
CA PHE A 366 -16.82 -23.91 0.39
C PHE A 366 -16.99 -23.48 1.87
N PRO A 367 -18.14 -23.76 2.52
CA PRO A 367 -18.39 -23.35 3.91
C PRO A 367 -17.42 -23.91 4.94
N ALA A 368 -16.65 -24.94 4.59
CA ALA A 368 -15.60 -25.50 5.45
C ALA A 368 -14.45 -24.50 5.75
N PHE A 369 -14.35 -23.42 4.96
CA PHE A 369 -13.35 -22.37 5.17
C PHE A 369 -13.94 -21.14 5.87
N ASP A 370 -15.19 -21.17 6.27
CA ASP A 370 -15.84 -20.09 7.00
C ASP A 370 -15.12 -19.80 8.31
N PHE A 371 -14.84 -18.53 8.59
CA PHE A 371 -14.29 -18.12 9.88
C PHE A 371 -14.90 -16.81 10.38
N SER A 372 -14.80 -16.59 11.70
CA SER A 372 -15.14 -15.32 12.34
C SER A 372 -14.16 -15.08 13.48
N TYR A 373 -13.05 -14.43 13.17
CA TYR A 373 -12.02 -14.09 14.13
C TYR A 373 -12.38 -12.81 14.89
N ARG A 374 -12.11 -12.78 16.18
CA ARG A 374 -12.29 -11.63 17.05
C ARG A 374 -11.01 -11.42 17.84
N ALA A 375 -10.53 -10.20 17.85
CA ALA A 375 -9.28 -9.83 18.54
C ALA A 375 -9.49 -8.53 19.35
N PRO A 376 -10.11 -8.60 20.54
CA PRO A 376 -10.02 -7.50 21.49
C PRO A 376 -8.57 -7.35 21.97
N ALA A 377 -8.14 -6.11 22.19
CA ALA A 377 -6.76 -5.81 22.56
C ALA A 377 -6.64 -4.64 23.50
N LEU A 378 -5.56 -4.64 24.30
CA LEU A 378 -5.09 -3.51 25.08
C LEU A 378 -3.69 -3.13 24.61
N PHE A 379 -3.38 -1.85 24.51
CA PHE A 379 -2.08 -1.38 24.11
C PHE A 379 -1.65 -0.13 24.84
N GLY A 380 -0.33 0.09 24.88
CA GLY A 380 0.26 1.29 25.41
C GLY A 380 1.61 1.58 24.79
N GLN A 381 1.98 2.85 24.79
CA GLN A 381 3.24 3.38 24.31
C GLN A 381 3.70 4.48 25.23
N ILE A 382 4.97 4.56 25.49
CA ILE A 382 5.65 5.66 26.18
C ILE A 382 6.91 6.04 25.39
N GLU A 383 7.11 7.32 25.21
CA GLU A 383 8.31 7.92 24.65
C GLU A 383 8.83 8.94 25.63
N HIS A 384 10.11 8.87 25.94
CA HIS A 384 10.74 9.75 26.92
C HIS A 384 12.03 10.34 26.39
N ASP A 385 12.11 11.65 26.39
CA ASP A 385 13.30 12.41 25.98
C ASP A 385 14.27 12.47 27.19
N LEU A 386 15.21 11.50 27.25
CA LEU A 386 16.25 11.47 28.27
C LEU A 386 17.18 12.69 28.22
N ARG A 387 17.36 13.21 27.00
CA ARG A 387 18.13 14.42 26.66
C ARG A 387 17.53 15.04 25.41
N PRO A 388 17.82 16.30 25.09
CA PRO A 388 17.31 16.97 23.88
C PRO A 388 17.60 16.22 22.57
N ASN A 389 18.62 15.35 22.58
CA ASN A 389 19.05 14.58 21.41
C ASN A 389 18.92 13.06 21.60
N LEU A 390 18.28 12.58 22.67
CA LEU A 390 18.15 11.15 22.96
C LEU A 390 16.73 10.83 23.48
N THR A 391 15.95 10.15 22.67
CA THR A 391 14.60 9.66 22.99
C THR A 391 14.61 8.14 23.11
N LEU A 392 13.99 7.60 24.14
CA LEU A 392 13.67 6.18 24.26
C LEU A 392 12.16 5.98 24.14
N ALA A 393 11.76 4.92 23.46
CA ALA A 393 10.37 4.54 23.31
C ALA A 393 10.16 3.06 23.65
N ALA A 394 9.05 2.77 24.33
CA ALA A 394 8.57 1.42 24.58
C ALA A 394 7.09 1.34 24.23
N SER A 395 6.69 0.29 23.51
CA SER A 395 5.29 -0.01 23.26
C SER A 395 5.01 -1.49 23.47
N ALA A 396 3.78 -1.78 23.86
CA ALA A 396 3.32 -3.15 24.06
C ALA A 396 1.83 -3.26 23.73
N ARG A 397 1.44 -4.41 23.19
CA ARG A 397 0.06 -4.76 22.90
C ARG A 397 -0.21 -6.21 23.32
N VAL A 398 -1.38 -6.45 23.85
CA VAL A 398 -1.90 -7.79 24.14
C VAL A 398 -3.18 -7.95 23.35
N ASP A 399 -3.22 -8.92 22.46
CA ASP A 399 -4.38 -9.32 21.67
C ASP A 399 -4.94 -10.63 22.21
N PHE A 400 -6.25 -10.70 22.43
CA PHE A 400 -6.97 -11.90 22.85
C PHE A 400 -7.70 -12.47 21.66
N HIS A 401 -6.94 -13.17 20.80
CA HIS A 401 -7.47 -13.68 19.54
C HIS A 401 -8.33 -14.93 19.77
N SER A 402 -9.54 -14.96 19.18
CA SER A 402 -10.52 -16.03 19.43
C SER A 402 -10.07 -17.41 18.98
N GLU A 403 -9.18 -17.51 17.97
CA GLU A 403 -8.64 -18.77 17.41
C GLU A 403 -7.23 -19.05 17.95
N TYR A 404 -6.36 -18.03 17.91
CA TYR A 404 -4.93 -18.19 18.18
C TYR A 404 -4.52 -17.78 19.60
N GLY A 405 -5.48 -17.61 20.52
CA GLY A 405 -5.24 -17.33 21.93
C GLY A 405 -4.63 -15.96 22.20
N THR A 406 -3.97 -15.83 23.33
CA THR A 406 -3.38 -14.54 23.78
C THR A 406 -2.01 -14.33 23.16
N GLN A 407 -1.84 -13.21 22.48
CA GLN A 407 -0.59 -12.81 21.83
C GLN A 407 -0.04 -11.53 22.44
N PHE A 408 1.27 -11.49 22.70
CA PHE A 408 1.96 -10.35 23.27
C PHE A 408 3.00 -9.79 22.29
N SER A 409 2.86 -8.52 21.94
CA SER A 409 3.68 -7.81 20.95
C SER A 409 4.36 -6.60 21.59
N PRO A 410 5.56 -6.77 22.19
CA PRO A 410 6.38 -5.67 22.71
C PRO A 410 7.27 -5.07 21.63
N ARG A 411 7.65 -3.78 21.78
CA ARG A 411 8.71 -3.11 21.02
C ARG A 411 9.44 -2.10 21.88
N LEU A 412 10.76 -2.03 21.69
CA LEU A 412 11.64 -1.01 22.24
C LEU A 412 12.33 -0.28 21.08
N SER A 413 12.47 1.03 21.21
CA SER A 413 13.14 1.86 20.21
C SER A 413 13.94 2.97 20.89
N ALA A 414 14.99 3.43 20.21
CA ALA A 414 15.81 4.55 20.63
C ALA A 414 16.13 5.44 19.43
N LEU A 415 16.09 6.74 19.64
CA LEU A 415 16.49 7.77 18.69
C LEU A 415 17.59 8.62 19.29
N TYR A 416 18.73 8.73 18.59
CA TYR A 416 19.82 9.62 18.95
C TYR A 416 20.16 10.58 17.80
N LYS A 417 20.16 11.88 18.06
CA LYS A 417 20.32 12.95 17.05
C LYS A 417 21.58 13.81 17.34
N PRO A 418 22.80 13.33 17.04
CA PRO A 418 24.03 14.13 17.21
C PRO A 418 24.26 15.04 15.99
N GLY A 419 23.78 16.28 16.05
CA GLY A 419 23.93 17.26 14.97
C GLY A 419 23.18 16.88 13.69
N PHE A 420 23.89 16.66 12.58
CA PHE A 420 23.29 16.29 11.28
C PHE A 420 22.97 14.79 11.14
N TRP A 421 23.28 14.00 12.15
CA TRP A 421 23.05 12.56 12.15
C TRP A 421 21.78 12.20 12.89
N THR A 422 21.14 11.15 12.41
CA THR A 422 19.99 10.51 13.06
C THR A 422 20.26 9.03 13.17
N ILE A 423 20.30 8.50 14.39
CA ILE A 423 20.56 7.08 14.65
C ILE A 423 19.33 6.52 15.34
N ARG A 424 18.68 5.53 14.72
CA ARG A 424 17.52 4.82 15.27
C ARG A 424 17.83 3.35 15.45
N ALA A 425 17.48 2.81 16.60
CA ALA A 425 17.52 1.38 16.85
C ALA A 425 16.15 0.91 17.31
N SER A 426 15.66 -0.21 16.79
CA SER A 426 14.38 -0.78 17.18
C SER A 426 14.46 -2.29 17.26
N ALA A 427 13.78 -2.89 18.25
CA ALA A 427 13.61 -4.32 18.35
C ALA A 427 12.20 -4.62 18.87
N GLY A 428 11.54 -5.63 18.29
CA GLY A 428 10.18 -5.97 18.67
C GLY A 428 9.79 -7.41 18.29
N ARG A 429 8.63 -7.80 18.79
CA ARG A 429 7.95 -9.04 18.44
C ARG A 429 6.54 -8.72 17.94
N GLY A 430 6.08 -9.49 16.98
CA GLY A 430 4.72 -9.45 16.49
C GLY A 430 4.19 -10.84 16.17
N PHE A 431 2.94 -10.92 15.75
CA PHE A 431 2.31 -12.15 15.29
C PHE A 431 1.41 -11.88 14.08
N TYR A 432 1.14 -12.93 13.33
CA TYR A 432 0.16 -12.99 12.26
C TYR A 432 -0.84 -14.11 12.57
N ALA A 433 -2.11 -13.87 12.30
CA ALA A 433 -3.20 -14.82 12.46
C ALA A 433 -3.49 -15.46 11.09
N PRO A 434 -3.05 -16.71 10.81
CA PRO A 434 -3.23 -17.34 9.52
C PRO A 434 -4.70 -17.48 9.13
N THR A 435 -4.93 -17.33 7.82
CA THR A 435 -6.20 -17.59 7.14
C THR A 435 -5.97 -18.57 5.99
N PRO A 436 -7.00 -19.07 5.32
CA PRO A 436 -6.81 -19.91 4.12
C PRO A 436 -6.07 -19.21 2.97
N PHE A 437 -6.00 -17.87 3.00
CA PHE A 437 -5.52 -17.04 1.90
C PHE A 437 -4.01 -16.83 1.98
N VAL A 438 -3.28 -17.69 1.28
CA VAL A 438 -1.86 -17.54 0.90
C VAL A 438 -1.79 -17.26 -0.60
N ASP A 439 -0.66 -16.74 -1.09
CA ASP A 439 -0.51 -16.27 -2.47
C ASP A 439 -1.00 -17.30 -3.52
N GLU A 440 -0.70 -18.58 -3.31
CA GLU A 440 -1.06 -19.67 -4.22
C GLU A 440 -2.58 -19.95 -4.22
N ILE A 441 -3.22 -19.88 -3.05
CA ILE A 441 -4.67 -20.11 -2.92
C ILE A 441 -5.43 -18.92 -3.51
N GLU A 442 -4.93 -17.70 -3.36
CA GLU A 442 -5.49 -16.53 -4.03
C GLU A 442 -5.45 -16.66 -5.56
N ALA A 443 -4.41 -17.31 -6.09
CA ALA A 443 -4.25 -17.53 -7.53
C ALA A 443 -5.09 -18.71 -8.08
N ALA A 444 -5.45 -19.70 -7.25
CA ALA A 444 -6.05 -20.96 -7.69
C ALA A 444 -7.44 -21.26 -7.11
N GLY A 445 -7.86 -20.53 -6.06
CA GLY A 445 -9.10 -20.78 -5.32
C GLY A 445 -8.97 -21.88 -4.25
N LEU A 446 -10.08 -22.09 -3.52
CA LEU A 446 -10.13 -22.99 -2.36
C LEU A 446 -10.37 -24.45 -2.71
N SER A 447 -10.72 -24.75 -3.96
CA SER A 447 -11.24 -26.07 -4.39
C SER A 447 -10.30 -27.24 -4.10
N ARG A 448 -8.98 -26.99 -4.04
CA ARG A 448 -7.96 -28.01 -3.81
C ARG A 448 -7.31 -27.95 -2.43
N LEU A 449 -7.66 -26.95 -1.63
CA LEU A 449 -7.20 -26.81 -0.26
C LEU A 449 -8.00 -27.74 0.68
N GLU A 450 -7.31 -28.44 1.58
CA GLU A 450 -7.98 -29.11 2.70
C GLU A 450 -8.40 -28.10 3.77
N PRO A 451 -9.52 -28.33 4.48
CA PRO A 451 -9.92 -27.47 5.59
C PRO A 451 -8.80 -27.30 6.61
N LEU A 452 -8.63 -26.09 7.12
CA LEU A 452 -7.58 -25.77 8.07
C LEU A 452 -7.73 -26.60 9.35
N SER A 453 -6.64 -27.21 9.79
CA SER A 453 -6.60 -27.95 11.04
C SER A 453 -5.21 -27.86 11.67
N GLY A 454 -5.15 -27.57 12.98
CA GLY A 454 -3.89 -27.54 13.73
C GLY A 454 -2.92 -26.43 13.34
N ILE A 455 -3.38 -25.38 12.66
CA ILE A 455 -2.57 -24.20 12.33
C ILE A 455 -2.43 -23.31 13.55
N GLU A 456 -1.20 -22.92 13.86
CA GLU A 456 -0.85 -22.01 14.93
C GLU A 456 -0.55 -20.60 14.39
N ALA A 457 -0.59 -19.59 15.28
CA ALA A 457 -0.19 -18.24 14.93
C ALA A 457 1.29 -18.17 14.52
N GLU A 458 1.58 -17.45 13.48
CA GLU A 458 2.94 -17.13 13.08
C GLU A 458 3.49 -16.01 13.98
N THR A 459 4.72 -16.12 14.42
CA THR A 459 5.35 -15.08 15.25
C THR A 459 6.68 -14.62 14.66
N ALA A 460 6.97 -13.31 14.74
CA ALA A 460 8.26 -12.80 14.31
C ALA A 460 8.95 -11.98 15.40
N ARG A 461 10.28 -12.00 15.35
CA ARG A 461 11.17 -11.07 16.07
C ARG A 461 11.96 -10.29 15.04
N ASN A 462 11.91 -8.97 15.17
CA ASN A 462 12.54 -8.06 14.24
C ASN A 462 13.49 -7.13 15.02
N ALA A 463 14.61 -6.80 14.41
CA ALA A 463 15.53 -5.77 14.90
C ALA A 463 16.04 -4.95 13.73
N SER A 464 16.25 -3.65 13.94
CA SER A 464 16.81 -2.75 12.94
C SER A 464 17.69 -1.67 13.59
N LEU A 465 18.69 -1.23 12.83
CA LEU A 465 19.52 -0.06 13.11
C LEU A 465 19.57 0.79 11.86
N ASP A 466 19.15 2.03 11.98
CA ASP A 466 19.15 3.04 10.92
C ASP A 466 20.09 4.18 11.28
N ILE A 467 20.94 4.59 10.34
CA ILE A 467 21.85 5.72 10.47
C ILE A 467 21.58 6.66 9.30
N GLY A 468 20.97 7.79 9.58
CA GLY A 468 20.68 8.86 8.64
C GLY A 468 21.64 10.04 8.79
N TYR A 469 21.83 10.76 7.71
CA TYR A 469 22.57 12.01 7.62
C TYR A 469 21.84 12.98 6.71
N ALA A 470 21.60 14.21 7.16
CA ALA A 470 20.98 15.26 6.37
C ALA A 470 21.72 16.58 6.57
N ARG A 471 22.24 17.16 5.48
CA ARG A 471 22.92 18.47 5.50
C ARG A 471 22.89 19.14 4.14
N GLY A 472 22.28 20.31 4.06
CA GLY A 472 22.14 21.05 2.81
C GLY A 472 21.41 20.20 1.76
N PRO A 473 21.91 20.11 0.52
CA PRO A 473 21.22 19.36 -0.54
C PRO A 473 21.37 17.84 -0.42
N PHE A 474 22.12 17.32 0.54
CA PHE A 474 22.41 15.89 0.70
C PHE A 474 21.64 15.29 1.86
N GLU A 475 20.93 14.21 1.58
CA GLU A 475 20.29 13.31 2.53
C GLU A 475 20.69 11.87 2.21
N GLY A 476 20.91 11.06 3.23
CA GLY A 476 21.17 9.64 3.03
C GLY A 476 20.95 8.84 4.30
N SER A 477 20.69 7.55 4.13
CA SER A 477 20.57 6.63 5.26
C SER A 477 21.10 5.24 4.90
N VAL A 478 21.58 4.55 5.93
CA VAL A 478 21.90 3.13 5.90
C VAL A 478 21.12 2.44 7.00
N THR A 479 20.31 1.44 6.62
CA THR A 479 19.60 0.59 7.57
C THR A 479 20.13 -0.83 7.49
N VAL A 480 20.39 -1.45 8.63
CA VAL A 480 20.57 -2.90 8.74
C VAL A 480 19.40 -3.49 9.51
N PHE A 481 18.92 -4.65 9.08
CA PHE A 481 17.76 -5.30 9.69
C PHE A 481 17.91 -6.81 9.74
N ALA A 482 17.22 -7.41 10.71
CA ALA A 482 17.10 -8.86 10.81
C ALA A 482 15.73 -9.25 11.35
N SER A 483 15.16 -10.30 10.80
CA SER A 483 13.86 -10.86 11.18
C SER A 483 13.93 -12.38 11.24
N THR A 484 13.21 -12.95 12.21
CA THR A 484 13.03 -14.39 12.32
C THR A 484 11.54 -14.66 12.49
N ILE A 485 10.95 -15.43 11.58
CA ILE A 485 9.55 -15.83 11.60
C ILE A 485 9.47 -17.28 11.98
N GLU A 486 8.77 -17.60 13.05
CA GLU A 486 8.51 -18.94 13.56
C GLU A 486 7.10 -19.37 13.19
N GLY A 487 6.95 -20.65 12.75
CA GLY A 487 5.66 -21.21 12.37
C GLY A 487 5.04 -20.60 11.12
N ALA A 488 5.84 -20.10 10.16
CA ALA A 488 5.33 -19.57 8.91
C ALA A 488 4.41 -20.59 8.22
N ALA A 489 3.20 -20.18 7.85
CA ALA A 489 2.26 -21.04 7.15
C ALA A 489 2.69 -21.24 5.69
N ARG A 490 2.65 -22.48 5.22
CA ARG A 490 2.99 -22.86 3.85
C ARG A 490 2.06 -23.96 3.35
N LEU A 491 1.94 -24.09 2.04
CA LEU A 491 1.25 -25.22 1.44
C LEU A 491 2.14 -26.46 1.43
N GLU A 492 1.54 -27.60 1.73
CA GLU A 492 2.13 -28.91 1.59
C GLU A 492 1.28 -29.76 0.62
N THR A 493 1.94 -30.39 -0.36
CA THR A 493 1.26 -31.26 -1.31
C THR A 493 0.87 -32.57 -0.63
N VAL A 494 -0.44 -32.85 -0.55
CA VAL A 494 -1.01 -34.11 -0.02
C VAL A 494 -1.17 -35.15 -1.12
N SER A 495 -1.57 -34.69 -2.31
CA SER A 495 -1.75 -35.52 -3.50
C SER A 495 -1.62 -34.66 -4.77
N PRO A 496 -1.61 -35.24 -5.97
CA PRO A 496 -1.55 -34.45 -7.22
C PRO A 496 -2.69 -33.43 -7.39
N THR A 497 -3.74 -33.51 -6.57
CA THR A 497 -4.93 -32.62 -6.68
C THR A 497 -5.36 -32.03 -5.34
N ARG A 498 -4.53 -32.15 -4.30
CA ARG A 498 -4.85 -31.65 -2.95
C ARG A 498 -3.62 -31.10 -2.26
N VAL A 499 -3.79 -29.96 -1.63
CA VAL A 499 -2.81 -29.31 -0.77
C VAL A 499 -3.42 -29.02 0.60
N ARG A 500 -2.59 -28.88 1.60
CA ARG A 500 -2.99 -28.43 2.94
C ARG A 500 -2.08 -27.32 3.43
N LEU A 501 -2.59 -26.46 4.28
CA LEU A 501 -1.82 -25.45 4.97
C LEU A 501 -1.22 -26.04 6.23
N VAL A 502 0.08 -25.86 6.44
CA VAL A 502 0.83 -26.31 7.62
C VAL A 502 1.76 -25.20 8.12
N ASN A 503 2.08 -25.20 9.42
CA ASN A 503 3.19 -24.38 9.91
C ASN A 503 4.52 -25.05 9.56
N ALA A 504 5.49 -24.26 9.12
CA ALA A 504 6.84 -24.74 8.83
C ALA A 504 7.54 -25.25 10.10
N ASP A 505 8.28 -26.36 10.00
CA ASP A 505 9.01 -26.99 11.11
C ASP A 505 10.16 -26.14 11.69
N GLY A 506 10.57 -25.09 10.99
CA GLY A 506 11.64 -24.22 11.43
C GLY A 506 11.52 -22.81 10.92
N PRO A 507 12.30 -21.88 11.51
CA PRO A 507 12.13 -20.46 11.25
C PRO A 507 12.56 -20.06 9.85
N THR A 508 11.81 -19.14 9.26
CA THR A 508 12.28 -18.28 8.15
C THR A 508 13.16 -17.20 8.75
N ARG A 509 14.37 -17.01 8.19
CA ARG A 509 15.36 -16.02 8.63
C ARG A 509 15.63 -15.05 7.51
N ILE A 510 15.56 -13.76 7.82
CA ILE A 510 15.79 -12.68 6.88
C ILE A 510 16.77 -11.72 7.53
N ALA A 511 17.81 -11.33 6.80
CA ALA A 511 18.72 -10.27 7.20
C ALA A 511 19.12 -9.45 5.98
N GLY A 512 19.37 -8.16 6.17
CA GLY A 512 19.70 -7.33 5.04
C GLY A 512 20.19 -5.93 5.40
N SER A 513 20.44 -5.16 4.35
CA SER A 513 20.78 -3.75 4.47
C SER A 513 20.13 -2.94 3.35
N GLU A 514 19.77 -1.71 3.66
CA GLU A 514 19.24 -0.72 2.73
C GLU A 514 20.17 0.51 2.75
N LEU A 515 20.46 1.05 1.57
CA LEU A 515 21.13 2.34 1.37
C LEU A 515 20.16 3.24 0.61
N LEU A 516 19.96 4.46 1.11
CA LEU A 516 19.24 5.52 0.41
C LEU A 516 20.15 6.75 0.35
N LEU A 517 20.25 7.36 -0.83
CA LEU A 517 20.98 8.60 -1.04
C LEU A 517 20.10 9.55 -1.84
N ARG A 518 19.96 10.78 -1.39
CA ARG A 518 19.16 11.81 -2.05
C ARG A 518 19.96 13.11 -2.17
N TYR A 519 19.86 13.72 -3.33
CA TYR A 519 20.42 15.04 -3.61
C TYR A 519 19.33 15.93 -4.20
N ARG A 520 19.06 17.08 -3.58
CA ARG A 520 18.09 18.07 -4.05
C ARG A 520 18.75 19.42 -4.19
N ARG A 521 18.66 20.02 -5.35
CA ARG A 521 19.13 21.40 -5.59
C ARG A 521 18.55 21.98 -6.89
N ASP A 522 18.05 23.23 -6.81
CA ASP A 522 17.66 24.03 -7.96
C ASP A 522 16.72 23.30 -8.94
N GLY A 523 15.68 22.63 -8.41
CA GLY A 523 14.73 21.83 -9.19
C GLY A 523 15.23 20.43 -9.60
N PHE A 524 16.49 20.06 -9.30
CA PHE A 524 16.98 18.71 -9.52
C PHE A 524 16.85 17.87 -8.26
N THR A 525 16.25 16.69 -8.41
CA THR A 525 16.23 15.65 -7.39
C THR A 525 16.83 14.38 -7.97
N VAL A 526 17.83 13.82 -7.30
CA VAL A 526 18.40 12.51 -7.64
C VAL A 526 18.33 11.62 -6.41
N THR A 527 17.63 10.50 -6.53
CA THR A 527 17.51 9.49 -5.46
C THR A 527 18.10 8.17 -5.93
N GLY A 528 19.07 7.67 -5.21
CA GLY A 528 19.67 6.34 -5.41
C GLY A 528 19.34 5.42 -4.24
N SER A 529 18.92 4.19 -4.53
CA SER A 529 18.65 3.17 -3.52
C SER A 529 19.37 1.86 -3.85
N TYR A 530 19.76 1.14 -2.80
CA TYR A 530 20.30 -0.20 -2.93
C TYR A 530 19.85 -1.04 -1.74
N VAL A 531 19.42 -2.27 -2.03
CA VAL A 531 18.91 -3.21 -1.02
C VAL A 531 19.62 -4.55 -1.19
N PHE A 532 20.16 -5.04 -0.09
CA PHE A 532 20.65 -6.42 0.03
C PHE A 532 19.75 -7.19 0.99
N VAL A 533 19.27 -8.37 0.59
CA VAL A 533 18.44 -9.26 1.42
C VAL A 533 18.98 -10.67 1.32
N ASP A 534 19.29 -11.28 2.46
CA ASP A 534 19.53 -12.72 2.58
C ASP A 534 18.38 -13.34 3.36
N ALA A 535 17.47 -14.02 2.64
CA ALA A 535 16.28 -14.65 3.18
C ALA A 535 16.36 -16.16 2.98
N SER A 536 16.17 -16.94 4.06
CA SER A 536 16.25 -18.40 4.02
C SER A 536 15.22 -19.09 4.90
N GLU A 537 14.73 -20.22 4.45
CA GLU A 537 13.74 -21.07 5.11
C GLU A 537 14.16 -22.55 5.08
N LEU A 538 13.48 -23.40 5.82
CA LEU A 538 13.66 -24.85 5.66
C LEU A 538 12.97 -25.33 4.37
N GLY A 539 13.64 -26.17 3.60
CA GLY A 539 13.04 -26.87 2.49
C GLY A 539 11.92 -27.81 2.95
N GLU A 540 11.20 -28.38 1.99
CA GLU A 540 10.11 -29.32 2.26
C GLU A 540 10.62 -30.69 2.73
N GLY A 541 9.90 -31.30 3.69
CA GLY A 541 10.16 -32.60 4.26
C GLY A 541 11.10 -32.59 5.45
N ALA A 542 10.99 -33.66 6.26
CA ALA A 542 11.78 -33.80 7.49
C ALA A 542 13.29 -33.86 7.20
N GLY A 543 14.06 -32.95 7.79
CA GLY A 543 15.50 -32.88 7.62
C GLY A 543 15.99 -32.21 6.32
N ALA A 544 15.12 -31.57 5.56
CA ALA A 544 15.50 -30.85 4.35
C ALA A 544 16.48 -29.70 4.67
N PRO A 545 17.46 -29.42 3.79
CA PRO A 545 18.38 -28.33 4.00
C PRO A 545 17.67 -26.97 3.89
N ARG A 546 18.27 -25.94 4.48
CA ARG A 546 17.79 -24.57 4.27
C ARG A 546 17.97 -24.16 2.80
N ARG A 547 16.95 -23.49 2.27
CA ARG A 547 16.93 -22.90 0.93
C ARG A 547 16.72 -21.38 1.03
N GLN A 548 16.92 -20.68 -0.03
CA GLN A 548 16.55 -19.27 -0.12
C GLN A 548 15.04 -19.16 -0.33
N VAL A 549 14.45 -18.12 0.29
CA VAL A 549 13.02 -17.82 0.11
C VAL A 549 12.74 -17.47 -1.36
N PRO A 550 11.75 -18.09 -2.01
CA PRO A 550 11.41 -17.82 -3.40
C PRO A 550 11.02 -16.36 -3.65
N LEU A 551 11.31 -15.88 -4.86
CA LEU A 551 10.99 -14.55 -5.35
C LEU A 551 11.60 -13.40 -4.51
N VAL A 552 12.60 -13.66 -3.69
CA VAL A 552 13.36 -12.63 -2.96
C VAL A 552 14.70 -12.41 -3.62
N PRO A 553 14.90 -11.30 -4.38
CA PRO A 553 16.20 -11.00 -4.97
C PRO A 553 17.20 -10.60 -3.89
N ARG A 554 18.41 -11.18 -3.93
CA ARG A 554 19.49 -10.78 -2.99
C ARG A 554 19.91 -9.34 -3.15
N HIS A 555 19.84 -8.81 -4.36
CA HIS A 555 20.30 -7.46 -4.70
C HIS A 555 19.23 -6.76 -5.53
N SER A 556 18.87 -5.55 -5.11
CA SER A 556 18.03 -4.63 -5.85
C SER A 556 18.61 -3.23 -5.78
N ALA A 557 18.46 -2.45 -6.83
CA ALA A 557 18.92 -1.06 -6.87
C ALA A 557 17.93 -0.21 -7.65
N GLY A 558 17.80 1.04 -7.27
CA GLY A 558 16.99 2.06 -7.93
C GLY A 558 17.75 3.35 -8.12
N LEU A 559 17.49 4.06 -9.20
CA LEU A 559 17.95 5.42 -9.46
C LEU A 559 16.79 6.19 -10.07
N VAL A 560 16.39 7.29 -9.43
CA VAL A 560 15.42 8.25 -9.95
C VAL A 560 16.13 9.58 -10.09
N ALA A 561 16.06 10.19 -11.26
CA ALA A 561 16.58 11.53 -11.53
C ALA A 561 15.46 12.38 -12.13
N MET A 562 15.07 13.43 -11.41
CA MET A 562 13.99 14.34 -11.78
C MET A 562 14.52 15.76 -11.90
N TRP A 563 14.07 16.46 -12.92
CA TRP A 563 14.13 17.91 -12.98
C TRP A 563 12.71 18.45 -13.05
N GLU A 564 12.42 19.39 -12.17
CA GLU A 564 11.12 20.06 -12.09
C GLU A 564 11.30 21.59 -12.02
N GLU A 565 10.50 22.30 -12.77
CA GLU A 565 10.37 23.75 -12.69
C GLU A 565 8.89 24.07 -12.42
N HIS A 566 8.65 24.62 -11.24
CA HIS A 566 7.31 24.94 -10.78
C HIS A 566 6.52 25.79 -11.81
N GLY A 567 5.29 25.37 -12.13
CA GLY A 567 4.43 26.04 -13.10
C GLY A 567 4.82 25.84 -14.58
N ARG A 568 5.90 25.12 -14.90
CA ARG A 568 6.33 24.81 -16.28
C ARG A 568 6.27 23.34 -16.63
N GLY A 569 6.73 22.46 -15.74
CA GLY A 569 6.69 21.04 -15.98
C GLY A 569 7.87 20.28 -15.38
N ARG A 570 7.95 19.00 -15.68
CA ARG A 570 8.97 18.10 -15.16
C ARG A 570 9.42 17.08 -16.21
N ILE A 571 10.61 16.58 -16.03
CA ILE A 571 11.15 15.44 -16.79
C ILE A 571 11.89 14.51 -15.82
N GLY A 572 11.64 13.22 -15.92
CA GLY A 572 12.20 12.20 -15.05
C GLY A 572 12.73 10.98 -15.77
N LEU A 573 13.79 10.41 -15.22
CA LEU A 573 14.37 9.13 -15.61
C LEU A 573 14.37 8.21 -14.39
N GLU A 574 13.88 6.98 -14.59
CA GLU A 574 13.87 5.94 -13.57
C GLU A 574 14.58 4.70 -14.07
N VAL A 575 15.40 4.12 -13.23
CA VAL A 575 16.12 2.88 -13.52
C VAL A 575 16.06 1.98 -12.30
N TYR A 576 15.42 0.83 -12.41
CA TYR A 576 15.37 -0.19 -11.37
C TYR A 576 16.06 -1.46 -11.83
N ARG A 577 16.93 -1.99 -10.99
CA ARG A 577 17.63 -3.26 -11.21
C ARG A 577 17.16 -4.28 -10.20
N THR A 578 16.65 -5.42 -10.68
CA THR A 578 16.33 -6.59 -9.89
C THR A 578 17.35 -7.70 -10.17
N GLY A 579 17.98 -8.21 -9.13
CA GLY A 579 18.92 -9.33 -9.18
C GLY A 579 18.23 -10.66 -9.46
N ARG A 580 18.99 -11.77 -9.41
CA ARG A 580 18.44 -13.11 -9.50
C ARG A 580 17.57 -13.41 -8.29
N GLN A 581 16.53 -14.20 -8.51
CA GLN A 581 15.57 -14.65 -7.51
C GLN A 581 15.48 -16.18 -7.58
N PRO A 582 15.53 -16.90 -6.47
CA PRO A 582 15.19 -18.30 -6.43
C PRO A 582 13.73 -18.48 -6.85
N LEU A 583 13.45 -19.57 -7.58
CA LEU A 583 12.10 -19.91 -8.02
C LEU A 583 11.74 -21.27 -7.46
N GLU A 584 10.47 -21.44 -7.09
CA GLU A 584 9.89 -22.68 -6.59
C GLU A 584 8.96 -23.26 -7.63
N ASP A 585 8.92 -24.58 -7.74
CA ASP A 585 8.03 -25.33 -8.64
C ASP A 585 8.00 -24.83 -10.10
N ASN A 586 9.09 -24.21 -10.54
CA ASN A 586 9.21 -23.69 -11.89
C ASN A 586 9.92 -24.73 -12.79
N PRO A 587 9.22 -25.32 -13.79
CA PRO A 587 9.79 -26.36 -14.63
C PRO A 587 10.81 -25.84 -15.64
N TYR A 588 10.92 -24.53 -15.83
CA TYR A 588 11.77 -23.92 -16.84
C TYR A 588 13.13 -23.50 -16.29
N ARG A 589 13.19 -23.12 -14.98
CA ARG A 589 14.43 -22.69 -14.32
C ARG A 589 14.32 -22.69 -12.80
N THR A 590 15.44 -22.78 -12.11
CA THR A 590 15.54 -22.72 -10.64
C THR A 590 15.81 -21.29 -10.12
N GLU A 591 16.30 -20.39 -10.98
CA GLU A 591 16.56 -18.99 -10.66
C GLU A 591 16.13 -18.08 -11.83
N SER A 592 15.57 -16.91 -11.49
CA SER A 592 15.22 -15.90 -12.48
C SER A 592 16.45 -15.30 -13.14
N ARG A 593 16.26 -14.69 -14.33
CA ARG A 593 17.26 -13.77 -14.90
C ARG A 593 17.21 -12.41 -14.18
N PRO A 594 18.36 -11.77 -13.96
CA PRO A 594 18.37 -10.41 -13.48
C PRO A 594 17.91 -9.46 -14.60
N TYR A 595 17.11 -8.44 -14.27
CA TYR A 595 16.59 -7.50 -15.26
C TYR A 595 16.68 -6.05 -14.79
N SER A 596 16.59 -5.11 -15.74
CA SER A 596 16.46 -3.68 -15.46
C SER A 596 15.16 -3.16 -16.04
N HIS A 597 14.44 -2.38 -15.27
CA HIS A 597 13.28 -1.60 -15.69
C HIS A 597 13.72 -0.15 -15.87
N VAL A 598 13.41 0.48 -17.00
CA VAL A 598 13.78 1.87 -17.30
C VAL A 598 12.52 2.61 -17.72
N GLY A 599 12.27 3.74 -17.08
CA GLY A 599 11.13 4.63 -17.35
C GLY A 599 11.58 6.05 -17.66
N LEU A 600 10.82 6.74 -18.50
CA LEU A 600 10.94 8.17 -18.78
C LEU A 600 9.58 8.84 -18.57
N LEU A 601 9.55 9.95 -17.84
CA LEU A 601 8.38 10.77 -17.56
C LEU A 601 8.62 12.18 -18.16
N GLY A 602 7.59 12.76 -18.75
CA GLY A 602 7.54 14.16 -19.11
C GLY A 602 6.17 14.78 -18.87
N GLU A 603 6.14 15.96 -18.26
CA GLU A 603 4.94 16.78 -18.06
C GLU A 603 5.22 18.21 -18.49
N ILE A 604 4.27 18.84 -19.17
CA ILE A 604 4.28 20.28 -19.52
C ILE A 604 3.03 20.92 -18.93
N VAL A 605 3.21 21.97 -18.13
CA VAL A 605 2.14 22.72 -17.50
C VAL A 605 1.76 23.94 -18.35
N LEU A 606 0.49 24.06 -18.72
CA LEU A 606 -0.09 25.11 -19.54
C LEU A 606 -1.22 25.81 -18.75
N GLY A 607 -0.85 26.51 -17.69
CA GLY A 607 -1.81 27.11 -16.75
C GLY A 607 -2.60 26.05 -15.99
N LYS A 608 -3.92 25.95 -16.22
CA LYS A 608 -4.79 24.95 -15.54
C LYS A 608 -4.76 23.56 -16.18
N VAL A 609 -4.05 23.38 -17.28
CA VAL A 609 -3.95 22.12 -18.02
C VAL A 609 -2.51 21.66 -18.00
N SER A 610 -2.26 20.42 -17.66
CA SER A 610 -0.98 19.75 -17.89
C SER A 610 -1.15 18.64 -18.92
N LEU A 611 -0.16 18.49 -19.79
CA LEU A 611 -0.04 17.36 -20.69
C LEU A 611 1.14 16.52 -20.25
N PHE A 612 0.94 15.20 -20.16
CA PHE A 612 2.02 14.28 -19.78
C PHE A 612 2.14 13.11 -20.74
N ALA A 613 3.34 12.55 -20.79
CA ALA A 613 3.64 11.32 -21.50
C ALA A 613 4.73 10.56 -20.77
N ASN A 614 4.56 9.24 -20.63
CA ASN A 614 5.51 8.35 -19.99
C ASN A 614 5.80 7.15 -20.87
N ALA A 615 7.06 6.75 -20.90
CA ALA A 615 7.52 5.53 -21.53
C ALA A 615 8.04 4.59 -20.44
N GLU A 616 7.24 3.58 -20.10
CA GLU A 616 7.58 2.60 -19.07
C GLU A 616 8.23 1.37 -19.70
N ASN A 617 9.18 0.77 -18.97
CA ASN A 617 9.86 -0.44 -19.38
C ASN A 617 10.45 -0.33 -20.82
N ILE A 618 11.21 0.73 -21.08
CA ILE A 618 11.78 1.04 -22.40
C ILE A 618 12.61 -0.11 -22.98
N LEU A 619 13.25 -0.90 -22.10
CA LEU A 619 14.00 -2.09 -22.49
C LEU A 619 13.09 -3.26 -22.88
N ASN A 620 11.77 -3.11 -22.73
CA ASN A 620 10.74 -4.09 -23.04
C ASN A 620 11.02 -5.46 -22.41
N VAL A 621 11.42 -5.44 -21.14
CA VAL A 621 11.63 -6.66 -20.33
C VAL A 621 10.29 -7.34 -20.09
N ARG A 622 10.21 -8.62 -20.39
CA ARG A 622 9.03 -9.46 -20.19
C ARG A 622 9.44 -10.85 -19.78
N GLN A 623 8.78 -11.45 -18.79
CA GLN A 623 9.03 -12.84 -18.42
C GLN A 623 8.77 -13.77 -19.62
N THR A 624 7.70 -13.56 -20.35
CA THR A 624 7.27 -14.37 -21.51
C THR A 624 8.20 -14.32 -22.72
N ARG A 625 9.25 -13.49 -22.71
CA ARG A 625 10.36 -13.58 -23.66
C ARG A 625 11.37 -14.65 -23.30
N ASP A 626 11.43 -15.03 -22.05
CA ASP A 626 12.40 -15.99 -21.53
C ASP A 626 11.75 -17.35 -21.26
N ASP A 627 10.59 -17.35 -20.60
CA ASP A 627 9.84 -18.54 -20.23
C ASP A 627 8.33 -18.26 -20.31
N PRO A 628 7.53 -19.25 -20.74
CA PRO A 628 6.07 -19.10 -20.68
C PRO A 628 5.58 -18.96 -19.25
N LEU A 629 4.44 -18.27 -19.07
CA LEU A 629 3.73 -18.27 -17.79
C LEU A 629 3.02 -19.59 -17.55
N LEU A 630 2.56 -20.24 -18.61
CA LEU A 630 1.74 -21.45 -18.56
C LEU A 630 2.57 -22.66 -18.18
N LEU A 631 2.14 -23.40 -17.15
CA LEU A 631 2.71 -24.68 -16.74
C LEU A 631 2.39 -25.78 -17.74
N PRO A 632 3.30 -26.76 -17.97
CA PRO A 632 3.04 -27.92 -18.83
C PRO A 632 1.99 -28.88 -18.22
N ALA A 633 1.73 -28.81 -16.93
CA ALA A 633 0.71 -29.57 -16.21
C ALA A 633 0.18 -28.76 -15.04
N ARG A 634 -1.07 -29.00 -14.65
CA ARG A 634 -1.72 -28.28 -13.54
C ARG A 634 -1.04 -28.62 -12.21
N ALA A 635 -0.67 -27.58 -11.45
CA ALA A 635 -0.07 -27.73 -10.14
C ALA A 635 -1.05 -28.40 -9.12
N PRO A 636 -0.54 -29.03 -8.05
CA PRO A 636 -1.39 -29.65 -7.03
C PRO A 636 -2.36 -28.69 -6.37
N ASP A 637 -1.98 -27.42 -6.17
CA ASP A 637 -2.81 -26.35 -5.64
C ASP A 637 -3.89 -25.86 -6.63
N GLY A 638 -3.75 -26.17 -7.91
CA GLY A 638 -4.72 -25.83 -8.94
C GLY A 638 -4.28 -24.76 -9.92
N ARG A 639 -3.14 -24.13 -9.71
CA ARG A 639 -2.58 -23.14 -10.64
C ARG A 639 -2.21 -23.76 -11.98
N TRP A 640 -2.32 -22.97 -13.03
CA TRP A 640 -1.80 -23.25 -14.36
C TRP A 640 -0.59 -22.37 -14.73
N THR A 641 -0.14 -21.53 -13.78
CA THR A 641 0.95 -20.59 -14.05
C THR A 641 2.09 -20.78 -13.08
N VAL A 642 3.31 -20.51 -13.59
CA VAL A 642 4.49 -20.28 -12.74
C VAL A 642 4.38 -18.94 -12.04
N ASP A 643 5.23 -18.73 -11.04
CA ASP A 643 5.35 -17.44 -10.37
C ASP A 643 5.91 -16.36 -11.31
N VAL A 644 5.44 -15.13 -11.12
CA VAL A 644 5.90 -13.97 -11.88
C VAL A 644 7.17 -13.40 -11.24
N TRP A 645 8.28 -13.53 -11.92
CA TRP A 645 9.59 -13.02 -11.47
C TRP A 645 10.07 -11.76 -12.21
N ALA A 646 9.42 -11.38 -13.33
CA ALA A 646 9.70 -10.18 -14.11
C ALA A 646 8.39 -9.55 -14.63
N PRO A 647 8.39 -8.31 -15.13
CA PRO A 647 7.21 -7.70 -15.73
C PRO A 647 6.52 -8.60 -16.76
N THR A 648 5.21 -8.57 -16.83
CA THR A 648 4.41 -9.27 -17.85
C THR A 648 4.03 -8.35 -19.01
N GLU A 649 3.83 -7.05 -18.77
CA GLU A 649 3.31 -6.09 -19.75
C GLU A 649 4.29 -5.68 -20.85
N GLY A 650 5.61 -5.73 -20.58
CA GLY A 650 6.64 -5.24 -21.50
C GLY A 650 6.64 -3.70 -21.61
N PHE A 651 7.02 -3.17 -22.78
CA PHE A 651 7.02 -1.73 -23.04
C PHE A 651 5.60 -1.17 -23.09
N VAL A 652 5.39 -0.09 -22.36
CA VAL A 652 4.12 0.67 -22.33
C VAL A 652 4.42 2.15 -22.54
N LEU A 653 3.73 2.77 -23.46
CA LEU A 653 3.64 4.23 -23.56
C LEU A 653 2.27 4.65 -23.04
N ASN A 654 2.21 5.56 -22.09
CA ASN A 654 0.99 6.19 -21.66
C ASN A 654 1.09 7.70 -21.76
N GLY A 655 -0.06 8.36 -21.83
CA GLY A 655 -0.13 9.80 -21.85
C GLY A 655 -1.54 10.31 -21.63
N GLY A 656 -1.63 11.57 -21.26
CA GLY A 656 -2.91 12.13 -20.92
C GLY A 656 -2.86 13.60 -20.61
N LEU A 657 -3.94 14.06 -19.98
CA LEU A 657 -4.09 15.41 -19.53
C LEU A 657 -4.58 15.48 -18.09
N ARG A 658 -4.14 16.51 -17.38
CA ARG A 658 -4.56 16.84 -16.02
C ARG A 658 -5.12 18.26 -16.01
N LEU A 659 -6.28 18.43 -15.41
CA LEU A 659 -6.94 19.72 -15.23
C LEU A 659 -6.97 20.06 -13.75
N ARG A 660 -6.54 21.25 -13.36
CA ARG A 660 -6.57 21.76 -11.99
C ARG A 660 -7.30 23.09 -11.91
N PHE A 661 -8.18 23.23 -10.92
CA PHE A 661 -8.96 24.45 -10.65
C PHE A 661 -8.97 24.71 -9.14
N GLY A 662 -8.70 25.95 -8.74
CA GLY A 662 -8.56 26.30 -7.32
C GLY A 662 -7.29 25.72 -6.69
N GLY A 663 -7.00 26.03 -5.41
CA GLY A 663 -5.81 25.59 -4.70
C GLY A 663 -4.53 26.22 -5.30
N HIS A 664 -3.87 27.05 -4.56
CA HIS A 664 -2.54 27.60 -4.91
C HIS A 664 -1.49 26.87 -4.06
#